data_0d9a9e176879283c51b310c95c761679
#
_entry.id   0d9a9e176879283c51b310c95c761679
#
_cell.length_a   1.000
_cell.length_b   1.000
_cell.length_c   1.000
_cell.angle_alpha   90.00
_cell.angle_beta   90.00
_cell.angle_gamma   90.00
#
_symmetry.space_group_name_H-M   'P 1'
#
loop_
_entity.id
_entity.type
_entity.pdbx_description
1 polymer ?
#
loop_
_entity_poly.entity_id
_entity_poly.type
_entity_poly.pdbx_seq_one_letter_code
_entity_poly.pdbx_strand_id
1 'polypeptide(L)'
;MAKEKGRFTIPGESGCEKLTLELADRWGADVVRDSDGTELSKEILDAGMDVYSTICIIRGHNDWAKENKDKLQQTFLATEPKTATEEELSVTLMADFFEEQFAVNDSPLAFSYWQVWDRTEGKLVEKELWKWEKETGKVIIQTTPWHRYSVSFLAYRIWEEISMYNHVTNNWNKEHLMPVEPFYLETQEYLLNWMEQWCKDHSATNVVRFTSLFYNFVWIWGSHEERRNLFTDWASYDFTVSDAALAAFEKEYGYAMTAEDFINQGKLHVTHQPAGKKKRDWMEFIHKFCLNFGGKLIDIVHKYGKKAYVFYDDSWVGLEPYAEDFEKFGFDGIIKCVFSGFEVRLCSGVKTKTHEIRLHPYLFPVGLGGLPTFSEGGNPTLDAKKYWVSVRRALTKVPVERVGLGGYLHLVEGYPDFVDYMEEISDEFRDIYHLHEAGKPWTNSVKVGVLHDWGKLRSWTLSGHFHETWQHDLIHINEALSGLAFEVEFLDFQEAKTTDLSRFQVLINAGMQGSAWSGGDAWKDSKLLECLTKWVYEGGTFLGVGEPSAVSGEDTCFRMAHVLGVDLDRGERICHGKWPGSEEISKRKPGLYLTEKDTGICLDEPEKPLVTKHDFGKGQGIYLSSFTVNPENTRLLSKLLVRNTDYDTMPFVTDKVEAECTYFPASQKTIIMNNSEKELTVKWKNLEGEEETAQLAPYETCIR
;
A
#
# COMPACT_ATOMS: atom_id res chain seq x y z
N MET A 1 -16.41 -14.11 35.34
CA MET A 1 -16.70 -14.94 34.14
C MET A 1 -15.37 -15.33 33.57
N ALA A 2 -15.25 -16.50 32.95
CA ALA A 2 -14.02 -16.82 32.19
C ALA A 2 -13.86 -15.79 31.07
N LYS A 3 -12.62 -15.33 30.83
CA LYS A 3 -12.32 -14.39 29.75
C LYS A 3 -12.67 -15.04 28.40
N GLU A 4 -13.27 -14.27 27.49
CA GLU A 4 -13.52 -14.75 26.14
C GLU A 4 -12.18 -14.96 25.42
N LYS A 5 -12.04 -16.09 24.73
CA LYS A 5 -10.86 -16.45 23.94
C LYS A 5 -11.22 -16.47 22.45
N GLY A 6 -10.25 -16.15 21.63
CA GLY A 6 -10.38 -16.21 20.19
C GLY A 6 -10.05 -14.91 19.49
N ARG A 7 -9.90 -14.99 18.17
CA ARG A 7 -9.68 -13.87 17.25
C ARG A 7 -8.39 -13.07 17.47
N PHE A 8 -7.46 -13.63 18.26
CA PHE A 8 -6.17 -13.01 18.52
C PHE A 8 -5.02 -13.96 18.18
N THR A 9 -4.07 -13.49 17.39
CA THR A 9 -2.88 -14.22 16.99
C THR A 9 -1.67 -13.65 17.72
N ILE A 10 -1.02 -14.50 18.56
CA ILE A 10 0.17 -14.14 19.32
C ILE A 10 1.44 -14.62 18.63
N PRO A 11 2.54 -13.85 18.60
CA PRO A 11 3.85 -14.38 18.21
C PRO A 11 4.36 -15.34 19.29
N GLY A 12 4.95 -16.45 18.86
CA GLY A 12 5.61 -17.42 19.73
C GLY A 12 7.10 -17.53 19.40
N GLU A 13 7.90 -17.81 20.40
CA GLU A 13 9.34 -17.95 20.27
C GLU A 13 9.85 -19.09 21.14
N SER A 14 10.80 -19.87 20.62
CA SER A 14 11.53 -20.86 21.40
C SER A 14 12.40 -20.17 22.47
N GLY A 15 12.32 -20.63 23.70
CA GLY A 15 12.95 -19.99 24.86
C GLY A 15 12.09 -18.95 25.60
N CYS A 16 10.88 -18.62 25.07
CA CYS A 16 9.92 -17.72 25.68
C CYS A 16 8.57 -18.40 25.97
N GLU A 17 8.57 -19.72 26.19
CA GLU A 17 7.36 -20.55 26.32
C GLU A 17 6.41 -20.02 27.40
N LYS A 18 6.96 -19.78 28.58
CA LYS A 18 6.17 -19.30 29.72
C LYS A 18 5.48 -17.96 29.42
N LEU A 19 6.24 -17.02 28.89
CA LEU A 19 5.71 -15.70 28.50
C LEU A 19 4.63 -15.86 27.43
N THR A 20 4.89 -16.67 26.40
CA THR A 20 3.94 -16.91 25.30
C THR A 20 2.61 -17.46 25.82
N LEU A 21 2.65 -18.47 26.70
CA LEU A 21 1.44 -19.11 27.26
C LEU A 21 0.71 -18.18 28.22
N GLU A 22 1.41 -17.43 29.07
CA GLU A 22 0.84 -16.46 29.98
C GLU A 22 0.10 -15.35 29.23
N LEU A 23 0.74 -14.76 28.21
CA LEU A 23 0.14 -13.70 27.42
C LEU A 23 -0.95 -14.22 26.47
N ALA A 24 -0.85 -15.44 25.98
CA ALA A 24 -1.92 -16.07 25.20
C ALA A 24 -3.21 -16.22 26.06
N ASP A 25 -3.07 -16.66 27.29
CA ASP A 25 -4.22 -16.73 28.20
C ASP A 25 -4.79 -15.34 28.54
N ARG A 26 -3.92 -14.39 28.81
CA ARG A 26 -4.26 -13.03 29.19
C ARG A 26 -4.96 -12.26 28.08
N TRP A 27 -4.45 -12.34 26.85
CA TRP A 27 -5.03 -11.65 25.66
C TRP A 27 -6.13 -12.46 24.98
N GLY A 28 -6.38 -13.68 25.46
CA GLY A 28 -7.38 -14.59 24.88
C GLY A 28 -7.00 -15.10 23.50
N ALA A 29 -5.69 -15.32 23.25
CA ALA A 29 -5.22 -15.82 21.94
C ALA A 29 -5.65 -17.28 21.72
N ASP A 30 -6.07 -17.58 20.52
CA ASP A 30 -6.43 -18.92 20.04
C ASP A 30 -5.50 -19.42 18.93
N VAL A 31 -4.58 -18.57 18.48
CA VAL A 31 -3.58 -18.86 17.46
C VAL A 31 -2.21 -18.38 17.93
N VAL A 32 -1.20 -19.25 17.75
CA VAL A 32 0.20 -18.88 17.87
C VAL A 32 0.87 -18.95 16.49
N ARG A 33 1.70 -17.97 16.18
CA ARG A 33 2.51 -17.97 14.98
C ARG A 33 3.98 -18.01 15.29
N ASP A 34 4.79 -18.62 14.42
CA ASP A 34 6.23 -18.45 14.46
C ASP A 34 6.63 -16.98 14.16
N SER A 35 7.73 -16.55 14.72
CA SER A 35 8.38 -15.28 14.37
C SER A 35 9.47 -15.53 13.33
N ASP A 36 9.76 -14.52 12.49
CA ASP A 36 10.76 -14.67 11.43
C ASP A 36 12.12 -15.11 12.01
N GLY A 37 12.63 -16.23 11.50
CA GLY A 37 13.90 -16.82 11.94
C GLY A 37 13.85 -17.56 13.28
N THR A 38 12.65 -17.77 13.86
CA THR A 38 12.45 -18.56 15.07
C THR A 38 11.63 -19.81 14.79
N GLU A 39 11.71 -20.78 15.70
CA GLU A 39 10.88 -21.99 15.68
C GLU A 39 10.01 -22.03 16.95
N LEU A 40 8.86 -22.69 16.86
CA LEU A 40 7.99 -22.92 18.01
C LEU A 40 8.47 -24.20 18.72
N SER A 41 8.64 -24.11 20.04
CA SER A 41 8.96 -25.26 20.85
C SER A 41 7.79 -26.25 20.94
N LYS A 42 8.10 -27.51 21.30
CA LYS A 42 7.08 -28.53 21.49
C LYS A 42 6.06 -28.13 22.56
N GLU A 43 6.47 -27.44 23.62
CA GLU A 43 5.58 -26.97 24.69
C GLU A 43 4.52 -26.01 24.15
N ILE A 44 4.90 -25.08 23.25
CA ILE A 44 3.96 -24.16 22.59
C ILE A 44 3.03 -24.91 21.61
N LEU A 45 3.61 -25.86 20.82
CA LEU A 45 2.83 -26.65 19.86
C LEU A 45 1.79 -27.55 20.53
N ASP A 46 2.09 -28.06 21.74
CA ASP A 46 1.20 -28.93 22.53
C ASP A 46 0.17 -28.11 23.36
N ALA A 47 0.22 -26.77 23.35
CA ALA A 47 -0.67 -25.90 24.16
C ALA A 47 -2.13 -25.83 23.69
N GLY A 48 -2.43 -26.41 22.52
CA GLY A 48 -3.80 -26.52 22.01
C GLY A 48 -4.30 -25.28 21.24
N MET A 49 -3.41 -24.34 20.92
CA MET A 49 -3.68 -23.25 19.98
C MET A 49 -3.49 -23.72 18.54
N ASP A 50 -4.20 -23.08 17.59
CA ASP A 50 -3.89 -23.25 16.19
C ASP A 50 -2.51 -22.66 15.87
N VAL A 51 -1.76 -23.31 14.98
CA VAL A 51 -0.39 -22.96 14.62
C VAL A 51 -0.35 -22.34 13.22
N TYR A 52 0.17 -21.12 13.14
CA TYR A 52 0.49 -20.47 11.86
C TYR A 52 2.00 -20.55 11.63
N SER A 53 2.39 -21.19 10.53
CA SER A 53 3.80 -21.26 10.12
C SER A 53 4.07 -20.40 8.90
N THR A 54 5.08 -19.55 9.02
CA THR A 54 5.47 -18.59 7.99
C THR A 54 6.42 -19.21 6.99
N ILE A 55 6.16 -19.04 5.72
CA ILE A 55 7.09 -19.42 4.65
C ILE A 55 7.26 -18.28 3.65
N CYS A 56 8.47 -18.11 3.16
CA CYS A 56 8.77 -17.35 1.97
C CYS A 56 9.20 -18.33 0.87
N ILE A 57 8.28 -18.62 -0.05
CA ILE A 57 8.43 -19.72 -1.00
C ILE A 57 9.63 -19.60 -1.96
N ILE A 58 10.15 -18.39 -2.16
CA ILE A 58 11.30 -18.17 -3.04
C ILE A 58 12.64 -18.15 -2.32
N ARG A 59 12.69 -18.26 -0.98
CA ARG A 59 13.88 -18.14 -0.14
C ARG A 59 14.07 -19.36 0.76
N GLY A 60 15.27 -19.50 1.31
CA GLY A 60 15.59 -20.64 2.16
C GLY A 60 16.00 -21.90 1.39
N HIS A 61 16.32 -21.74 0.11
CA HIS A 61 16.74 -22.81 -0.80
C HIS A 61 18.20 -22.70 -1.23
N ASN A 62 19.06 -22.16 -0.37
CA ASN A 62 20.45 -21.81 -0.74
C ASN A 62 21.25 -22.95 -1.34
N ASP A 63 21.07 -24.19 -0.86
CA ASP A 63 21.79 -25.34 -1.39
C ASP A 63 21.43 -25.59 -2.87
N TRP A 64 20.12 -25.62 -3.17
CA TRP A 64 19.63 -25.73 -4.54
C TRP A 64 20.04 -24.52 -5.40
N ALA A 65 19.93 -23.32 -4.86
CA ALA A 65 20.26 -22.07 -5.55
C ALA A 65 21.75 -21.97 -5.93
N LYS A 66 22.66 -22.48 -5.07
CA LYS A 66 24.10 -22.53 -5.36
C LYS A 66 24.44 -23.47 -6.52
N GLU A 67 23.68 -24.56 -6.67
CA GLU A 67 23.82 -25.51 -7.77
C GLU A 67 23.15 -24.99 -9.05
N ASN A 68 22.18 -24.07 -8.93
CA ASN A 68 21.36 -23.54 -10.03
C ASN A 68 21.40 -22.00 -10.07
N LYS A 69 22.60 -21.41 -10.10
CA LYS A 69 22.80 -19.95 -10.05
C LYS A 69 22.16 -19.20 -11.22
N ASP A 70 21.96 -19.87 -12.34
CA ASP A 70 21.27 -19.37 -13.53
C ASP A 70 19.74 -19.34 -13.38
N LYS A 71 19.21 -19.84 -12.25
CA LYS A 71 17.77 -19.85 -11.90
C LYS A 71 17.41 -18.89 -10.77
N LEU A 72 18.28 -17.94 -10.47
CA LEU A 72 17.99 -16.89 -9.49
C LEU A 72 17.10 -15.80 -10.09
N GLN A 73 16.40 -15.10 -9.22
CA GLN A 73 15.65 -13.90 -9.64
C GLN A 73 16.58 -12.85 -10.23
N GLN A 74 16.03 -12.05 -11.12
CA GLN A 74 16.77 -11.06 -11.87
C GLN A 74 16.11 -9.69 -11.76
N THR A 75 16.84 -8.67 -12.16
CA THR A 75 16.32 -7.30 -12.34
C THR A 75 17.13 -6.60 -13.42
N PHE A 76 16.53 -5.57 -14.03
CA PHE A 76 17.30 -4.63 -14.81
C PHE A 76 18.09 -3.70 -13.87
N LEU A 77 19.35 -3.51 -14.19
CA LEU A 77 20.18 -2.45 -13.65
C LEU A 77 20.55 -1.48 -14.78
N ALA A 78 20.75 -0.22 -14.45
CA ALA A 78 21.23 0.78 -15.38
C ALA A 78 22.34 1.61 -14.75
N THR A 79 23.43 1.77 -15.46
CA THR A 79 24.53 2.63 -15.03
C THR A 79 24.07 4.09 -14.98
N GLU A 80 24.70 4.88 -14.12
CA GLU A 80 24.53 6.33 -14.18
C GLU A 80 24.99 6.85 -15.55
N PRO A 81 24.25 7.82 -16.15
CA PRO A 81 24.66 8.39 -17.42
C PRO A 81 26.01 9.10 -17.33
N LYS A 82 26.98 8.67 -18.14
CA LYS A 82 28.34 9.24 -18.21
C LYS A 82 28.50 10.11 -19.45
N THR A 83 29.13 11.26 -19.30
CA THR A 83 29.43 12.15 -20.43
C THR A 83 30.66 11.64 -21.16
N ALA A 84 30.53 11.41 -22.48
CA ALA A 84 31.63 11.11 -23.35
C ALA A 84 32.40 12.40 -23.70
N THR A 85 33.70 12.39 -23.53
CA THR A 85 34.59 13.51 -23.93
C THR A 85 35.32 13.21 -25.25
N GLU A 86 35.31 11.95 -25.68
CA GLU A 86 35.96 11.42 -26.87
C GLU A 86 34.98 10.58 -27.69
N GLU A 87 35.42 10.03 -28.84
CA GLU A 87 34.61 9.18 -29.73
C GLU A 87 34.42 7.75 -29.21
N GLU A 88 35.02 7.42 -28.06
CA GLU A 88 34.88 6.14 -27.39
C GLU A 88 34.67 6.36 -25.87
N LEU A 89 33.71 5.63 -25.29
CA LEU A 89 33.46 5.64 -23.85
C LEU A 89 33.49 4.20 -23.31
N SER A 90 34.24 4.01 -22.22
CA SER A 90 34.23 2.76 -21.44
C SER A 90 33.38 2.90 -20.21
N VAL A 91 32.39 2.00 -20.04
CA VAL A 91 31.45 2.00 -18.90
C VAL A 91 31.60 0.69 -18.15
N THR A 92 32.03 0.76 -16.88
CA THR A 92 32.05 -0.41 -15.97
C THR A 92 30.66 -0.65 -15.43
N LEU A 93 30.07 -1.84 -15.68
CA LEU A 93 28.67 -2.10 -15.36
C LEU A 93 28.38 -2.09 -13.87
N MET A 94 29.25 -2.70 -13.07
CA MET A 94 29.01 -2.89 -11.62
C MET A 94 29.61 -1.79 -10.75
N ALA A 95 30.15 -0.69 -11.34
CA ALA A 95 30.83 0.36 -10.57
C ALA A 95 29.95 1.02 -9.48
N ASP A 96 28.65 1.11 -9.74
CA ASP A 96 27.69 1.78 -8.84
C ASP A 96 26.82 0.77 -8.05
N PHE A 97 27.05 -0.55 -8.21
CA PHE A 97 26.25 -1.61 -7.58
C PHE A 97 27.07 -2.48 -6.64
N PHE A 98 26.38 -3.11 -5.71
CA PHE A 98 26.99 -3.97 -4.71
C PHE A 98 27.17 -5.39 -5.29
N GLU A 99 28.40 -5.78 -5.57
CA GLU A 99 28.73 -7.05 -6.23
C GLU A 99 28.37 -8.29 -5.39
N GLU A 100 28.20 -8.14 -4.08
CA GLU A 100 27.70 -9.23 -3.24
C GLU A 100 26.18 -9.45 -3.39
N GLN A 101 25.44 -8.46 -3.91
CA GLN A 101 24.00 -8.54 -4.13
C GLN A 101 23.67 -8.93 -5.58
N PHE A 102 24.44 -8.48 -6.54
CA PHE A 102 24.14 -8.65 -7.94
C PHE A 102 25.29 -9.28 -8.71
N ALA A 103 24.95 -10.12 -9.70
CA ALA A 103 25.89 -10.63 -10.70
C ALA A 103 25.33 -10.38 -12.10
N VAL A 104 26.17 -9.92 -13.00
CA VAL A 104 25.77 -9.65 -14.39
C VAL A 104 25.26 -10.95 -15.05
N ASN A 105 24.08 -10.89 -15.66
CA ASN A 105 23.56 -11.97 -16.49
C ASN A 105 23.89 -11.67 -17.98
N ASP A 106 24.93 -12.29 -18.49
CA ASP A 106 25.37 -12.20 -19.87
C ASP A 106 25.07 -13.46 -20.70
N SER A 107 24.10 -14.28 -20.25
CA SER A 107 23.59 -15.40 -21.04
C SER A 107 23.05 -14.87 -22.37
N PRO A 108 23.08 -15.68 -23.47
CA PRO A 108 22.64 -15.20 -24.78
C PRO A 108 21.23 -14.60 -24.80
N LEU A 109 20.31 -15.17 -24.01
CA LEU A 109 18.95 -14.65 -23.89
C LEU A 109 18.93 -13.32 -23.14
N ALA A 110 19.54 -13.24 -21.97
CA ALA A 110 19.60 -12.01 -21.19
C ALA A 110 20.31 -10.88 -21.94
N PHE A 111 21.41 -11.18 -22.62
CA PHE A 111 22.17 -10.21 -23.41
C PHE A 111 21.35 -9.60 -24.54
N SER A 112 20.36 -10.31 -25.08
CA SER A 112 19.47 -9.77 -26.12
C SER A 112 18.62 -8.60 -25.63
N TYR A 113 18.39 -8.49 -24.33
CA TYR A 113 17.64 -7.40 -23.68
C TYR A 113 18.52 -6.24 -23.20
N TRP A 114 19.84 -6.35 -23.32
CA TRP A 114 20.73 -5.25 -22.93
C TRP A 114 20.62 -4.08 -23.91
N GLN A 115 20.68 -2.85 -23.39
CA GLN A 115 20.55 -1.63 -24.15
C GLN A 115 21.59 -0.60 -23.75
N VAL A 116 22.08 0.13 -24.74
CA VAL A 116 22.89 1.34 -24.58
C VAL A 116 22.05 2.51 -25.06
N TRP A 117 21.95 3.54 -24.25
CA TRP A 117 21.16 4.73 -24.56
C TRP A 117 22.05 5.96 -24.67
N ASP A 118 21.91 6.73 -25.73
CA ASP A 118 22.32 8.13 -25.78
C ASP A 118 21.23 8.98 -25.11
N ARG A 119 21.51 9.42 -23.88
CA ARG A 119 20.57 10.18 -23.07
C ARG A 119 20.44 11.64 -23.50
N THR A 120 21.40 12.15 -24.27
CA THR A 120 21.36 13.50 -24.84
C THR A 120 20.37 13.56 -25.99
N GLU A 121 20.40 12.58 -26.89
CA GLU A 121 19.44 12.49 -27.99
C GLU A 121 18.15 11.74 -27.63
N GLY A 122 18.13 11.01 -26.51
CA GLY A 122 16.98 10.16 -26.13
C GLY A 122 16.82 8.96 -27.08
N LYS A 123 17.90 8.39 -27.59
CA LYS A 123 17.88 7.32 -28.57
C LYS A 123 18.66 6.09 -28.12
N LEU A 124 18.17 4.95 -28.57
CA LEU A 124 18.89 3.68 -28.45
C LEU A 124 20.11 3.71 -29.35
N VAL A 125 21.27 3.29 -28.84
CA VAL A 125 22.51 3.09 -29.62
C VAL A 125 22.46 1.74 -30.31
N GLU A 126 22.74 1.71 -31.60
CA GLU A 126 22.74 0.49 -32.39
C GLU A 126 23.73 -0.55 -31.83
N LYS A 127 23.39 -1.85 -31.96
CA LYS A 127 24.14 -2.93 -31.32
C LYS A 127 25.60 -3.02 -31.83
N GLU A 128 25.84 -2.61 -33.05
CA GLU A 128 27.15 -2.63 -33.72
C GLU A 128 28.09 -1.54 -33.17
N LEU A 129 27.55 -0.53 -32.50
CA LEU A 129 28.33 0.60 -31.98
C LEU A 129 28.78 0.38 -30.53
N TRP A 130 28.54 -0.79 -29.97
CA TRP A 130 28.99 -1.10 -28.61
C TRP A 130 29.30 -2.60 -28.45
N LYS A 131 30.18 -2.92 -27.52
CA LYS A 131 30.54 -4.31 -27.19
C LYS A 131 30.66 -4.53 -25.68
N TRP A 132 30.30 -5.71 -25.24
CA TRP A 132 30.55 -6.20 -23.91
C TRP A 132 31.91 -6.89 -23.79
N GLU A 133 32.72 -6.48 -22.83
CA GLU A 133 34.00 -7.08 -22.51
C GLU A 133 33.92 -7.76 -21.15
N LYS A 134 33.57 -9.04 -21.15
CA LYS A 134 33.30 -9.82 -19.93
C LYS A 134 34.48 -9.82 -18.96
N GLU A 135 35.71 -9.97 -19.46
CA GLU A 135 36.91 -10.06 -18.64
C GLU A 135 37.21 -8.77 -17.88
N THR A 136 36.82 -7.64 -18.43
CA THR A 136 37.03 -6.31 -17.81
C THR A 136 35.78 -5.79 -17.09
N GLY A 137 34.63 -6.43 -17.27
CA GLY A 137 33.35 -5.97 -16.74
C GLY A 137 32.87 -4.65 -17.36
N LYS A 138 33.25 -4.36 -18.62
CA LYS A 138 33.02 -3.06 -19.27
C LYS A 138 32.25 -3.19 -20.57
N VAL A 139 31.41 -2.19 -20.82
CA VAL A 139 30.84 -1.94 -22.14
C VAL A 139 31.60 -0.80 -22.79
N ILE A 140 32.13 -1.06 -23.99
CA ILE A 140 32.81 -0.06 -24.81
C ILE A 140 31.84 0.44 -25.86
N ILE A 141 31.66 1.76 -25.93
CA ILE A 141 30.64 2.44 -26.74
C ILE A 141 31.32 3.41 -27.68
N GLN A 142 30.99 3.34 -28.99
CA GLN A 142 31.30 4.40 -29.92
C GLN A 142 30.37 5.57 -29.71
N THR A 143 30.93 6.75 -29.46
CA THR A 143 30.19 7.89 -28.91
C THR A 143 30.32 9.15 -29.75
N THR A 144 29.37 10.04 -29.59
CA THR A 144 29.47 11.44 -29.97
C THR A 144 29.98 12.23 -28.76
N PRO A 145 31.11 12.95 -28.86
CA PRO A 145 31.62 13.77 -27.76
C PRO A 145 30.55 14.73 -27.21
N TRP A 146 30.54 14.89 -25.88
CA TRP A 146 29.59 15.72 -25.09
C TRP A 146 28.16 15.18 -24.98
N HIS A 147 27.90 13.99 -25.56
CA HIS A 147 26.66 13.26 -25.25
C HIS A 147 26.83 12.41 -23.98
N ARG A 148 25.72 12.06 -23.38
CA ARG A 148 25.64 11.23 -22.15
C ARG A 148 25.12 9.86 -22.51
N TYR A 149 25.79 8.83 -22.01
CA TYR A 149 25.44 7.43 -22.30
C TYR A 149 25.20 6.64 -21.02
N SER A 150 24.23 5.74 -21.04
CA SER A 150 24.02 4.75 -20.00
C SER A 150 23.82 3.36 -20.59
N VAL A 151 24.12 2.34 -19.79
CA VAL A 151 23.94 0.94 -20.15
C VAL A 151 22.92 0.32 -19.23
N SER A 152 21.90 -0.33 -19.81
CA SER A 152 20.93 -1.13 -19.08
C SER A 152 21.20 -2.60 -19.36
N PHE A 153 21.20 -3.42 -18.32
CA PHE A 153 21.52 -4.84 -18.39
C PHE A 153 20.74 -5.65 -17.36
N LEU A 154 20.57 -6.95 -17.61
CA LEU A 154 20.00 -7.87 -16.62
C LEU A 154 21.09 -8.33 -15.64
N ALA A 155 20.75 -8.40 -14.39
CA ALA A 155 21.59 -8.95 -13.33
C ALA A 155 20.82 -9.95 -12.49
N TYR A 156 21.48 -11.05 -12.09
CA TYR A 156 20.98 -11.95 -11.07
C TYR A 156 20.99 -11.27 -9.71
N ARG A 157 19.95 -11.48 -8.94
CA ARG A 157 19.89 -11.14 -7.51
C ARG A 157 20.45 -12.33 -6.75
N ILE A 158 21.69 -12.23 -6.31
CA ILE A 158 22.38 -13.33 -5.60
C ILE A 158 22.16 -13.23 -4.08
N TRP A 159 21.57 -12.16 -3.62
CA TRP A 159 21.24 -11.95 -2.23
C TRP A 159 19.93 -11.14 -2.13
N GLU A 160 19.01 -11.65 -1.33
CA GLU A 160 17.84 -10.91 -0.88
C GLU A 160 17.78 -10.95 0.64
N GLU A 161 17.72 -9.78 1.27
CA GLU A 161 17.71 -9.66 2.71
C GLU A 161 16.48 -8.93 3.21
N ILE A 162 15.82 -9.52 4.20
CA ILE A 162 14.89 -8.80 5.05
C ILE A 162 15.69 -8.38 6.27
N SER A 163 15.92 -7.08 6.42
CA SER A 163 16.79 -6.54 7.47
C SER A 163 16.43 -7.03 8.86
N MET A 164 15.15 -7.23 9.16
CA MET A 164 14.69 -7.69 10.46
C MET A 164 14.96 -9.16 10.71
N TYR A 165 14.88 -10.02 9.70
CA TYR A 165 15.16 -11.44 9.82
C TYR A 165 16.59 -11.71 10.32
N ASN A 166 17.58 -11.15 9.66
CA ASN A 166 18.98 -11.39 10.02
C ASN A 166 19.45 -10.42 11.12
N HIS A 167 19.06 -9.15 11.07
CA HIS A 167 19.47 -8.14 12.05
C HIS A 167 18.95 -8.43 13.45
N VAL A 168 17.65 -8.62 13.62
CA VAL A 168 17.04 -8.79 14.95
C VAL A 168 17.31 -10.19 15.51
N THR A 169 17.16 -11.23 14.68
CA THR A 169 17.26 -12.61 15.14
C THR A 169 18.69 -13.13 15.21
N ASN A 170 19.56 -12.72 14.28
CA ASN A 170 20.86 -13.35 14.07
C ASN A 170 22.04 -12.37 14.11
N ASN A 171 21.81 -11.10 14.33
CA ASN A 171 22.86 -10.06 14.32
C ASN A 171 23.74 -10.11 13.05
N TRP A 172 23.12 -10.29 11.89
CA TRP A 172 23.76 -10.43 10.57
C TRP A 172 24.76 -11.60 10.44
N ASN A 173 24.61 -12.62 11.26
CA ASN A 173 25.54 -13.76 11.33
C ASN A 173 25.11 -14.96 10.47
N LYS A 174 23.87 -14.98 9.94
CA LYS A 174 23.43 -16.06 9.04
C LYS A 174 23.79 -15.77 7.59
N GLU A 175 23.88 -16.84 6.80
CA GLU A 175 24.05 -16.74 5.36
C GLU A 175 22.91 -15.96 4.73
N HIS A 176 23.25 -15.08 3.77
CA HIS A 176 22.27 -14.34 2.99
C HIS A 176 21.42 -15.29 2.14
N LEU A 177 20.14 -14.99 2.02
CA LEU A 177 19.17 -15.81 1.33
C LEU A 177 19.18 -15.51 -0.18
N MET A 178 19.21 -16.56 -0.99
CA MET A 178 19.24 -16.47 -2.45
C MET A 178 17.82 -16.65 -3.01
N PRO A 179 17.24 -15.66 -3.71
CA PRO A 179 15.88 -15.76 -4.23
C PRO A 179 15.86 -16.55 -5.55
N VAL A 180 15.03 -17.59 -5.61
CA VAL A 180 14.90 -18.42 -6.83
C VAL A 180 13.81 -17.88 -7.76
N GLU A 181 14.02 -17.99 -9.07
CA GLU A 181 13.11 -17.46 -10.10
C GLU A 181 12.05 -18.48 -10.48
N PRO A 182 10.77 -18.21 -10.20
CA PRO A 182 9.70 -19.18 -10.42
C PRO A 182 9.28 -19.36 -11.89
N PHE A 183 9.72 -18.52 -12.83
CA PHE A 183 9.39 -18.69 -14.24
C PHE A 183 10.11 -19.87 -14.91
N TYR A 184 11.21 -20.35 -14.35
CA TYR A 184 11.87 -21.56 -14.86
C TYR A 184 11.11 -22.82 -14.43
N LEU A 185 10.89 -23.74 -15.38
CA LEU A 185 10.15 -24.98 -15.11
C LEU A 185 10.82 -25.85 -14.04
N GLU A 186 12.15 -25.90 -14.06
CA GLU A 186 12.95 -26.62 -13.05
C GLU A 186 12.73 -26.07 -11.66
N THR A 187 12.65 -24.75 -11.52
CA THR A 187 12.33 -24.09 -10.24
C THR A 187 10.91 -24.41 -9.79
N GLN A 188 9.94 -24.39 -10.72
CA GLN A 188 8.55 -24.74 -10.38
C GLN A 188 8.45 -26.18 -9.87
N GLU A 189 9.07 -27.13 -10.57
CA GLU A 189 9.08 -28.54 -10.15
C GLU A 189 9.74 -28.72 -8.78
N TYR A 190 10.87 -28.06 -8.55
CA TYR A 190 11.56 -28.07 -7.27
C TYR A 190 10.65 -27.51 -6.14
N LEU A 191 10.03 -26.35 -6.34
CA LEU A 191 9.19 -25.71 -5.32
C LEU A 191 7.92 -26.50 -5.01
N LEU A 192 7.29 -27.14 -6.00
CA LEU A 192 6.14 -28.02 -5.77
C LEU A 192 6.52 -29.23 -4.91
N ASN A 193 7.65 -29.89 -5.23
CA ASN A 193 8.14 -31.02 -4.46
C ASN A 193 8.53 -30.62 -3.03
N TRP A 194 9.18 -29.46 -2.90
CA TRP A 194 9.53 -28.90 -1.60
C TRP A 194 8.29 -28.60 -0.76
N MET A 195 7.27 -27.97 -1.32
CA MET A 195 6.03 -27.64 -0.62
C MET A 195 5.31 -28.89 -0.12
N GLU A 196 5.29 -29.94 -0.94
CA GLU A 196 4.69 -31.21 -0.56
C GLU A 196 5.44 -31.86 0.61
N GLN A 197 6.78 -31.85 0.60
CA GLN A 197 7.59 -32.37 1.68
C GLN A 197 7.44 -31.52 2.96
N TRP A 198 7.47 -30.20 2.80
CA TRP A 198 7.28 -29.28 3.92
C TRP A 198 5.95 -29.51 4.65
N CYS A 199 4.86 -29.69 3.91
CA CYS A 199 3.55 -29.97 4.51
C CYS A 199 3.51 -31.29 5.29
N LYS A 200 4.25 -32.31 4.85
CA LYS A 200 4.38 -33.56 5.57
C LYS A 200 5.15 -33.42 6.88
N ASP A 201 6.23 -32.67 6.85
CA ASP A 201 7.15 -32.50 7.99
C ASP A 201 6.54 -31.60 9.08
N HIS A 202 5.65 -30.66 8.69
CA HIS A 202 5.01 -29.69 9.60
C HIS A 202 3.57 -30.09 9.96
N SER A 203 3.39 -31.28 10.53
CA SER A 203 2.06 -31.82 10.85
C SER A 203 1.25 -30.96 11.85
N ALA A 204 1.92 -30.23 12.74
CA ALA A 204 1.29 -29.36 13.74
C ALA A 204 0.75 -28.04 13.13
N THR A 205 1.17 -27.67 11.94
CA THR A 205 0.73 -26.42 11.29
C THR A 205 -0.71 -26.53 10.80
N ASN A 206 -1.56 -25.63 11.24
CA ASN A 206 -2.95 -25.48 10.79
C ASN A 206 -3.05 -24.54 9.58
N VAL A 207 -2.24 -23.48 9.58
CA VAL A 207 -2.22 -22.46 8.51
C VAL A 207 -0.81 -22.24 8.00
N VAL A 208 -0.62 -22.40 6.70
CA VAL A 208 0.59 -21.98 6.00
C VAL A 208 0.43 -20.50 5.64
N ARG A 209 1.31 -19.68 6.19
CA ARG A 209 1.30 -18.25 5.98
C ARG A 209 2.39 -17.86 4.99
N PHE A 210 2.01 -17.61 3.75
CA PHE A 210 2.93 -17.12 2.72
C PHE A 210 3.26 -15.65 2.98
N THR A 211 4.55 -15.32 3.07
CA THR A 211 5.01 -13.93 3.10
C THR A 211 5.11 -13.43 1.67
N SER A 212 4.22 -12.52 1.25
CA SER A 212 3.98 -12.19 -0.16
C SER A 212 3.74 -13.45 -0.97
N LEU A 213 4.11 -13.71 -2.13
CA LEU A 213 4.12 -15.03 -2.77
C LEU A 213 5.48 -15.24 -3.43
N PHE A 214 5.68 -14.64 -4.61
CA PHE A 214 6.94 -14.79 -5.37
C PHE A 214 7.77 -13.51 -5.37
N TYR A 215 7.17 -12.36 -5.10
CA TYR A 215 7.83 -11.06 -5.23
C TYR A 215 7.68 -10.27 -3.93
N ASN A 216 8.82 -10.02 -3.28
CA ASN A 216 8.91 -9.23 -2.05
C ASN A 216 9.48 -7.85 -2.37
N PHE A 217 9.58 -7.00 -1.37
CA PHE A 217 10.32 -5.76 -1.48
C PHE A 217 11.81 -6.04 -1.74
N VAL A 218 12.47 -5.12 -2.41
CA VAL A 218 13.86 -5.22 -2.78
C VAL A 218 14.61 -3.97 -2.34
N TRP A 219 15.72 -4.16 -1.67
CA TRP A 219 16.69 -3.12 -1.38
C TRP A 219 17.83 -3.24 -2.37
N ILE A 220 18.11 -2.16 -3.12
CA ILE A 220 19.26 -2.08 -4.00
C ILE A 220 20.37 -1.35 -3.27
N TRP A 221 21.48 -2.03 -3.07
CA TRP A 221 22.65 -1.49 -2.38
C TRP A 221 23.66 -0.97 -3.40
N GLY A 222 24.10 0.28 -3.20
CA GLY A 222 25.20 0.85 -3.97
C GLY A 222 26.57 0.37 -3.46
N SER A 223 27.56 0.44 -4.35
CA SER A 223 28.95 0.06 -4.05
C SER A 223 29.66 0.97 -3.04
N HIS A 224 29.18 2.19 -2.84
CA HIS A 224 29.72 3.17 -1.91
C HIS A 224 28.86 3.27 -0.65
N GLU A 225 29.50 3.46 0.51
CA GLU A 225 28.80 3.56 1.80
C GLU A 225 27.75 4.68 1.82
N GLU A 226 28.05 5.80 1.18
CA GLU A 226 27.12 6.94 1.04
C GLU A 226 25.91 6.65 0.14
N ARG A 227 26.01 5.61 -0.71
CA ARG A 227 24.97 5.14 -1.65
C ARG A 227 24.51 3.73 -1.33
N ARG A 228 24.75 3.24 -0.14
CA ARG A 228 24.47 1.85 0.23
C ARG A 228 23.02 1.45 0.05
N ASN A 229 22.10 2.39 0.15
CA ASN A 229 20.68 2.18 -0.10
C ASN A 229 20.22 3.11 -1.23
N LEU A 230 20.52 2.74 -2.48
CA LEU A 230 20.17 3.53 -3.66
C LEU A 230 18.67 3.59 -3.89
N PHE A 231 17.99 2.51 -3.59
CA PHE A 231 16.57 2.37 -3.83
C PHE A 231 15.97 1.26 -2.96
N THR A 232 14.79 1.51 -2.43
CA THR A 232 13.96 0.52 -1.76
C THR A 232 12.58 0.58 -2.36
N ASP A 233 12.08 -0.52 -2.90
CA ASP A 233 10.71 -0.61 -3.38
C ASP A 233 10.00 -1.79 -2.72
N TRP A 234 8.86 -1.51 -2.15
CA TRP A 234 8.07 -2.48 -1.42
C TRP A 234 7.09 -3.24 -2.30
N ALA A 235 6.93 -2.82 -3.56
CA ALA A 235 5.89 -3.43 -4.37
C ALA A 235 5.99 -3.08 -5.86
N SER A 236 7.19 -3.02 -6.37
CA SER A 236 7.37 -2.68 -7.78
C SER A 236 7.37 -3.91 -8.68
N TYR A 237 6.61 -3.82 -9.76
CA TYR A 237 6.72 -4.76 -10.87
C TYR A 237 8.08 -4.72 -11.59
N ASP A 238 8.90 -3.73 -11.28
CA ASP A 238 10.25 -3.62 -11.83
C ASP A 238 11.18 -4.74 -11.33
N PHE A 239 10.79 -5.40 -10.24
CA PHE A 239 11.51 -6.55 -9.68
C PHE A 239 10.93 -7.92 -10.04
N THR A 240 9.98 -7.98 -10.96
CA THR A 240 9.41 -9.24 -11.46
C THR A 240 10.09 -9.71 -12.76
N VAL A 241 11.17 -9.06 -13.15
CA VAL A 241 11.83 -9.26 -14.44
C VAL A 241 12.84 -10.40 -14.35
N SER A 242 12.82 -11.28 -15.33
CA SER A 242 13.88 -12.24 -15.63
C SER A 242 13.92 -12.46 -17.14
N ASP A 243 15.01 -13.03 -17.66
CA ASP A 243 15.10 -13.36 -19.08
C ASP A 243 14.01 -14.35 -19.51
N ALA A 244 13.67 -15.32 -18.63
CA ALA A 244 12.58 -16.26 -18.86
C ALA A 244 11.21 -15.56 -18.89
N ALA A 245 10.95 -14.64 -17.95
CA ALA A 245 9.71 -13.90 -17.89
C ALA A 245 9.54 -12.97 -19.11
N LEU A 246 10.61 -12.27 -19.51
CA LEU A 246 10.62 -11.41 -20.69
C LEU A 246 10.31 -12.19 -21.97
N ALA A 247 10.94 -13.34 -22.16
CA ALA A 247 10.70 -14.20 -23.33
C ALA A 247 9.28 -14.78 -23.35
N ALA A 248 8.74 -15.16 -22.17
CA ALA A 248 7.38 -15.65 -22.06
C ALA A 248 6.34 -14.55 -22.36
N PHE A 249 6.58 -13.33 -21.87
CA PHE A 249 5.75 -12.17 -22.17
C PHE A 249 5.74 -11.84 -23.68
N GLU A 250 6.92 -11.74 -24.28
CA GLU A 250 7.04 -11.45 -25.72
C GLU A 250 6.30 -12.48 -26.58
N LYS A 251 6.36 -13.75 -26.19
CA LYS A 251 5.63 -14.83 -26.86
C LYS A 251 4.10 -14.67 -26.72
N GLU A 252 3.61 -14.23 -25.55
CA GLU A 252 2.17 -14.11 -25.29
C GLU A 252 1.58 -12.81 -25.87
N TYR A 253 2.29 -11.68 -25.73
CA TYR A 253 1.76 -10.36 -26.10
C TYR A 253 2.22 -9.88 -27.47
N GLY A 254 3.21 -10.55 -28.10
CA GLY A 254 3.67 -10.24 -29.45
C GLY A 254 4.60 -9.02 -29.56
N TYR A 255 5.10 -8.51 -28.44
CA TYR A 255 6.10 -7.45 -28.38
C TYR A 255 6.99 -7.59 -27.15
N ALA A 256 8.23 -7.12 -27.24
CA ALA A 256 9.19 -7.19 -26.14
C ALA A 256 9.03 -6.01 -25.16
N MET A 257 9.24 -6.30 -23.87
CA MET A 257 9.53 -5.28 -22.86
C MET A 257 11.03 -4.96 -22.87
N THR A 258 11.37 -3.75 -22.51
CA THR A 258 12.75 -3.27 -22.45
C THR A 258 13.09 -2.72 -21.06
N ALA A 259 14.36 -2.49 -20.79
CA ALA A 259 14.78 -1.88 -19.54
C ALA A 259 14.08 -0.53 -19.27
N GLU A 260 13.85 0.28 -20.31
CA GLU A 260 13.19 1.58 -20.17
C GLU A 260 11.71 1.50 -19.76
N ASP A 261 11.07 0.36 -19.98
CA ASP A 261 9.71 0.12 -19.51
C ASP A 261 9.67 -0.11 -17.97
N PHE A 262 10.81 -0.38 -17.35
CA PHE A 262 10.98 -0.62 -15.91
C PHE A 262 11.86 0.43 -15.22
N ILE A 263 12.88 0.94 -15.87
CA ILE A 263 13.80 1.93 -15.32
C ILE A 263 13.85 3.18 -16.22
N ASN A 264 13.32 4.28 -15.70
CA ASN A 264 13.25 5.52 -16.44
C ASN A 264 14.59 6.28 -16.37
N GLN A 265 15.33 6.33 -17.47
CA GLN A 265 16.62 7.01 -17.59
C GLN A 265 17.65 6.63 -16.50
N GLY A 266 17.72 5.34 -16.20
CA GLY A 266 18.59 4.82 -15.14
C GLY A 266 18.06 4.99 -13.71
N LYS A 267 16.80 5.37 -13.56
CA LYS A 267 16.11 5.42 -12.27
C LYS A 267 14.95 4.46 -12.27
N LEU A 268 14.81 3.69 -11.21
CA LEU A 268 13.68 2.78 -11.06
C LEU A 268 12.37 3.56 -11.02
N HIS A 269 11.33 3.01 -11.64
CA HIS A 269 9.99 3.57 -11.54
C HIS A 269 9.49 3.42 -10.12
N VAL A 270 8.85 4.46 -9.65
CA VAL A 270 8.14 4.41 -8.37
C VAL A 270 6.71 3.91 -8.59
N THR A 271 6.22 3.12 -7.66
CA THR A 271 4.91 2.47 -7.71
C THR A 271 3.74 3.44 -7.83
N HIS A 272 3.90 4.67 -7.41
CA HIS A 272 2.86 5.70 -7.47
C HIS A 272 2.79 6.47 -8.81
N GLN A 273 3.61 6.12 -9.81
CA GLN A 273 3.45 6.67 -11.15
C GLN A 273 2.35 5.93 -11.92
N PRO A 274 1.59 6.63 -12.80
CA PRO A 274 0.59 5.99 -13.62
C PRO A 274 1.18 4.92 -14.53
N ALA A 275 0.57 3.74 -14.56
CA ALA A 275 1.00 2.68 -15.45
C ALA A 275 0.49 2.94 -16.88
N GLY A 276 1.42 3.02 -17.85
CA GLY A 276 1.11 2.99 -19.27
C GLY A 276 0.61 1.60 -19.71
N LYS A 277 0.13 1.49 -20.97
CA LYS A 277 -0.40 0.23 -21.52
C LYS A 277 0.56 -0.95 -21.36
N LYS A 278 1.82 -0.80 -21.76
CA LYS A 278 2.83 -1.86 -21.64
C LYS A 278 3.01 -2.33 -20.18
N LYS A 279 3.04 -1.40 -19.24
CA LYS A 279 3.17 -1.73 -17.82
C LYS A 279 1.95 -2.49 -17.31
N ARG A 280 0.73 -2.12 -17.72
CA ARG A 280 -0.50 -2.84 -17.38
C ARG A 280 -0.53 -4.25 -17.97
N ASP A 281 -0.13 -4.40 -19.23
CA ASP A 281 -0.03 -5.72 -19.88
C ASP A 281 0.98 -6.60 -19.12
N TRP A 282 2.12 -6.04 -18.65
CA TRP A 282 3.08 -6.75 -17.83
C TRP A 282 2.50 -7.15 -16.46
N MET A 283 1.80 -6.24 -15.81
CA MET A 283 1.17 -6.50 -14.51
C MET A 283 0.14 -7.63 -14.62
N GLU A 284 -0.67 -7.63 -15.67
CA GLU A 284 -1.64 -8.69 -15.95
C GLU A 284 -0.94 -10.03 -16.24
N PHE A 285 0.14 -10.02 -17.00
CA PHE A 285 0.95 -11.20 -17.30
C PHE A 285 1.52 -11.82 -16.01
N ILE A 286 2.11 -11.02 -15.14
CA ILE A 286 2.66 -11.48 -13.86
C ILE A 286 1.53 -12.00 -12.95
N HIS A 287 0.40 -11.31 -12.89
CA HIS A 287 -0.75 -11.78 -12.11
C HIS A 287 -1.25 -13.16 -12.58
N LYS A 288 -1.42 -13.36 -13.87
CA LYS A 288 -1.81 -14.66 -14.45
C LYS A 288 -0.82 -15.77 -14.10
N PHE A 289 0.48 -15.45 -14.17
CA PHE A 289 1.51 -16.41 -13.76
C PHE A 289 1.40 -16.76 -12.29
N CYS A 290 1.31 -15.77 -11.41
CA CYS A 290 1.18 -15.95 -9.96
C CYS A 290 -0.09 -16.74 -9.62
N LEU A 291 -1.21 -16.44 -10.26
CA LEU A 291 -2.47 -17.15 -10.09
C LEU A 291 -2.33 -18.64 -10.44
N ASN A 292 -1.73 -18.93 -11.59
CA ASN A 292 -1.60 -20.30 -12.09
C ASN A 292 -0.61 -21.13 -11.26
N PHE A 293 0.55 -20.60 -10.95
CA PHE A 293 1.58 -21.33 -10.22
C PHE A 293 1.34 -21.29 -8.71
N GLY A 294 0.92 -20.15 -8.17
CA GLY A 294 0.55 -20.00 -6.77
C GLY A 294 -0.62 -20.90 -6.39
N GLY A 295 -1.65 -20.97 -7.25
CA GLY A 295 -2.78 -21.87 -7.03
C GLY A 295 -2.37 -23.34 -6.85
N LYS A 296 -1.38 -23.83 -7.64
CA LYS A 296 -0.86 -25.20 -7.47
C LYS A 296 -0.18 -25.42 -6.11
N LEU A 297 0.54 -24.42 -5.58
CA LEU A 297 1.15 -24.50 -4.25
C LEU A 297 0.07 -24.53 -3.16
N ILE A 298 -0.98 -23.71 -3.32
CA ILE A 298 -2.10 -23.68 -2.37
C ILE A 298 -2.90 -24.99 -2.41
N ASP A 299 -3.10 -25.58 -3.58
CA ASP A 299 -3.72 -26.91 -3.72
C ASP A 299 -2.95 -27.98 -2.95
N ILE A 300 -1.60 -27.91 -2.93
CA ILE A 300 -0.78 -28.81 -2.12
C ILE A 300 -1.05 -28.59 -0.63
N VAL A 301 -1.11 -27.32 -0.18
CA VAL A 301 -1.41 -27.00 1.23
C VAL A 301 -2.77 -27.60 1.62
N HIS A 302 -3.79 -27.44 0.80
CA HIS A 302 -5.12 -27.99 1.02
C HIS A 302 -5.16 -29.52 1.00
N LYS A 303 -4.38 -30.17 0.12
CA LYS A 303 -4.24 -31.63 0.06
C LYS A 303 -3.79 -32.22 1.42
N TYR A 304 -3.02 -31.46 2.19
CA TYR A 304 -2.58 -31.87 3.54
C TYR A 304 -3.49 -31.35 4.67
N GLY A 305 -4.72 -30.88 4.32
CA GLY A 305 -5.72 -30.45 5.30
C GLY A 305 -5.38 -29.13 6.02
N LYS A 306 -4.43 -28.37 5.49
CA LYS A 306 -4.02 -27.06 6.03
C LYS A 306 -4.71 -25.94 5.29
N LYS A 307 -4.84 -24.77 5.93
CA LYS A 307 -5.29 -23.54 5.29
C LYS A 307 -4.09 -22.76 4.73
N ALA A 308 -4.32 -21.98 3.69
CA ALA A 308 -3.33 -21.09 3.08
C ALA A 308 -3.74 -19.64 3.29
N TYR A 309 -2.89 -18.87 3.96
CA TYR A 309 -3.05 -17.42 4.09
C TYR A 309 -1.89 -16.72 3.39
N VAL A 310 -2.15 -15.52 2.87
CA VAL A 310 -1.09 -14.64 2.37
C VAL A 310 -0.94 -13.42 3.25
N PHE A 311 0.29 -13.13 3.60
CA PHE A 311 0.69 -11.90 4.26
C PHE A 311 1.21 -10.94 3.19
N TYR A 312 0.50 -9.87 2.93
CA TYR A 312 0.77 -8.97 1.80
C TYR A 312 1.18 -7.56 2.23
N ASP A 313 1.77 -7.45 3.39
CA ASP A 313 2.21 -6.16 3.92
C ASP A 313 3.29 -5.52 3.07
N ASP A 314 4.22 -6.33 2.62
CA ASP A 314 5.39 -5.87 1.88
C ASP A 314 5.16 -5.80 0.38
N SER A 315 4.29 -6.66 -0.18
CA SER A 315 4.09 -6.69 -1.64
C SER A 315 2.76 -7.34 -2.04
N TRP A 316 2.03 -6.65 -2.94
CA TRP A 316 0.87 -7.22 -3.66
C TRP A 316 1.23 -7.65 -5.08
N VAL A 317 2.48 -7.47 -5.47
CA VAL A 317 2.93 -7.74 -6.85
C VAL A 317 2.57 -9.16 -7.26
N GLY A 318 1.82 -9.28 -8.33
CA GLY A 318 1.28 -10.53 -8.83
C GLY A 318 0.07 -11.08 -8.07
N LEU A 319 -0.23 -10.58 -6.86
CA LEU A 319 -1.41 -11.02 -6.08
C LEU A 319 -2.69 -10.31 -6.53
N GLU A 320 -2.61 -9.00 -6.77
CA GLU A 320 -3.74 -8.17 -7.18
C GLU A 320 -5.01 -8.46 -6.38
N PRO A 321 -5.03 -8.20 -5.05
CA PRO A 321 -6.05 -8.71 -4.15
C PRO A 321 -7.46 -8.16 -4.43
N TYR A 322 -7.58 -7.14 -5.28
CA TYR A 322 -8.87 -6.58 -5.73
C TYR A 322 -9.26 -6.99 -7.15
N ALA A 323 -8.45 -7.83 -7.83
CA ALA A 323 -8.84 -8.40 -9.10
C ALA A 323 -10.03 -9.35 -8.92
N GLU A 324 -10.90 -9.43 -9.94
CA GLU A 324 -12.11 -10.28 -9.89
C GLU A 324 -11.79 -11.76 -9.72
N ASP A 325 -10.61 -12.18 -10.14
CA ASP A 325 -10.17 -13.58 -10.10
C ASP A 325 -9.25 -13.91 -8.93
N PHE A 326 -9.03 -12.99 -7.97
CA PHE A 326 -8.22 -13.25 -6.78
C PHE A 326 -8.66 -14.50 -6.02
N GLU A 327 -9.97 -14.75 -5.93
CA GLU A 327 -10.52 -15.95 -5.27
C GLU A 327 -10.02 -17.27 -5.89
N LYS A 328 -9.58 -17.26 -7.16
CA LYS A 328 -9.04 -18.46 -7.84
C LYS A 328 -7.68 -18.89 -7.31
N PHE A 329 -6.95 -18.03 -6.57
CA PHE A 329 -5.77 -18.48 -5.85
C PHE A 329 -6.08 -19.57 -4.83
N GLY A 330 -7.27 -19.54 -4.24
CA GLY A 330 -7.69 -20.47 -3.20
C GLY A 330 -7.22 -20.08 -1.78
N PHE A 331 -6.71 -18.87 -1.56
CA PHE A 331 -6.38 -18.41 -0.21
C PHE A 331 -7.61 -18.41 0.70
N ASP A 332 -7.47 -19.02 1.88
CA ASP A 332 -8.50 -19.02 2.92
C ASP A 332 -8.54 -17.73 3.72
N GLY A 333 -7.45 -16.98 3.71
CA GLY A 333 -7.34 -15.72 4.42
C GLY A 333 -6.18 -14.85 3.96
N ILE A 334 -6.25 -13.60 4.38
CA ILE A 334 -5.19 -12.61 4.18
C ILE A 334 -4.78 -12.00 5.51
N ILE A 335 -3.53 -11.58 5.57
CA ILE A 335 -2.95 -10.89 6.74
C ILE A 335 -2.33 -9.59 6.25
N LYS A 336 -2.67 -8.46 6.89
CA LYS A 336 -2.10 -7.15 6.56
C LYS A 336 -1.64 -6.42 7.82
N CYS A 337 -0.46 -5.80 7.75
CA CYS A 337 -0.07 -4.78 8.70
C CYS A 337 -0.89 -3.53 8.49
N VAL A 338 -1.32 -2.92 9.58
CA VAL A 338 -2.14 -1.72 9.53
C VAL A 338 -1.58 -0.65 10.46
N PHE A 339 -1.41 0.55 9.91
CA PHE A 339 -1.02 1.76 10.63
C PHE A 339 -2.21 2.71 10.79
N SER A 340 -3.23 2.51 9.95
CA SER A 340 -4.33 3.44 9.78
C SER A 340 -5.65 2.73 9.51
N GLY A 341 -6.75 3.45 9.66
CA GLY A 341 -8.08 2.94 9.34
C GLY A 341 -8.28 2.67 7.85
N PHE A 342 -7.61 3.43 7.00
CA PHE A 342 -7.64 3.19 5.56
C PHE A 342 -7.12 1.79 5.19
N GLU A 343 -6.02 1.36 5.78
CA GLU A 343 -5.45 0.03 5.54
C GLU A 343 -6.33 -1.10 6.07
N VAL A 344 -7.05 -0.86 7.17
CA VAL A 344 -8.09 -1.80 7.66
C VAL A 344 -9.18 -1.98 6.61
N ARG A 345 -9.67 -0.89 6.03
CA ARG A 345 -10.68 -0.96 4.95
C ARG A 345 -10.16 -1.67 3.70
N LEU A 346 -8.89 -1.44 3.35
CA LEU A 346 -8.26 -2.19 2.26
C LEU A 346 -8.23 -3.69 2.55
N CYS A 347 -7.82 -4.08 3.75
CA CYS A 347 -7.81 -5.47 4.16
C CYS A 347 -9.21 -6.10 4.03
N SER A 348 -10.21 -5.48 4.62
CA SER A 348 -11.57 -6.02 4.63
C SER A 348 -12.24 -6.03 3.25
N GLY A 349 -11.72 -5.25 2.29
CA GLY A 349 -12.21 -5.19 0.91
C GLY A 349 -11.78 -6.36 0.03
N VAL A 350 -10.83 -7.18 0.45
CA VAL A 350 -10.35 -8.34 -0.31
C VAL A 350 -11.34 -9.50 -0.15
N LYS A 351 -11.67 -10.15 -1.26
CA LYS A 351 -12.59 -11.29 -1.27
C LYS A 351 -11.92 -12.56 -0.76
N THR A 352 -12.02 -12.80 0.55
CA THR A 352 -11.53 -14.01 1.21
C THR A 352 -12.37 -14.33 2.44
N LYS A 353 -12.16 -15.49 3.07
CA LYS A 353 -12.95 -15.93 4.24
C LYS A 353 -12.48 -15.30 5.54
N THR A 354 -11.19 -15.03 5.67
CA THR A 354 -10.60 -14.50 6.90
C THR A 354 -9.73 -13.29 6.59
N HIS A 355 -10.01 -12.19 7.27
CA HIS A 355 -9.18 -11.00 7.26
C HIS A 355 -8.52 -10.88 8.63
N GLU A 356 -7.20 -10.85 8.63
CA GLU A 356 -6.42 -10.64 9.84
C GLU A 356 -5.56 -9.38 9.69
N ILE A 357 -5.55 -8.54 10.72
CA ILE A 357 -4.72 -7.35 10.75
C ILE A 357 -3.63 -7.49 11.81
N ARG A 358 -2.43 -7.02 11.48
CA ARG A 358 -1.30 -6.90 12.41
C ARG A 358 -1.24 -5.49 12.93
N LEU A 359 -1.34 -5.37 14.25
CA LEU A 359 -1.36 -4.07 14.93
C LEU A 359 0.06 -3.52 15.09
N HIS A 360 0.16 -2.19 15.05
CA HIS A 360 1.36 -1.47 15.43
C HIS A 360 1.26 -0.91 16.86
N PRO A 361 2.40 -0.68 17.55
CA PRO A 361 3.76 -0.91 17.04
C PRO A 361 4.10 -2.40 16.95
N TYR A 362 4.87 -2.77 15.93
CA TYR A 362 5.47 -4.09 15.90
C TYR A 362 6.43 -4.27 17.08
N LEU A 363 6.55 -5.50 17.52
CA LEU A 363 7.46 -5.88 18.59
C LEU A 363 8.90 -5.90 18.08
N PHE A 364 9.43 -4.70 17.82
CA PHE A 364 10.81 -4.44 17.39
C PHE A 364 11.44 -3.38 18.30
N PRO A 365 12.78 -3.43 18.48
CA PRO A 365 13.49 -2.40 19.26
C PRO A 365 13.29 -0.99 18.72
N VAL A 366 13.21 -0.87 17.40
CA VAL A 366 12.99 0.40 16.69
C VAL A 366 11.77 0.27 15.78
N GLY A 367 10.99 1.33 15.71
CA GLY A 367 9.85 1.45 14.81
C GLY A 367 10.26 2.04 13.46
N LEU A 368 9.25 2.40 12.70
CA LEU A 368 9.41 3.07 11.41
C LEU A 368 10.15 4.40 11.57
N GLY A 369 11.02 4.70 10.60
CA GLY A 369 11.88 5.88 10.66
C GLY A 369 13.03 5.77 11.67
N GLY A 370 13.30 4.59 12.23
CA GLY A 370 14.40 4.36 13.17
C GLY A 370 14.19 4.91 14.58
N LEU A 371 12.95 5.28 14.92
CA LEU A 371 12.62 5.78 16.27
C LEU A 371 12.54 4.61 17.27
N PRO A 372 13.03 4.80 18.53
CA PRO A 372 12.90 3.79 19.57
C PRO A 372 11.45 3.41 19.84
N THR A 373 11.18 2.11 19.95
CA THR A 373 9.85 1.56 20.31
C THR A 373 9.97 0.68 21.54
N PHE A 374 10.44 -0.58 21.39
CA PHE A 374 10.72 -1.49 22.52
C PHE A 374 12.20 -1.43 22.88
N SER A 375 12.74 -0.24 23.02
CA SER A 375 14.11 0.04 23.44
C SER A 375 14.19 1.32 24.25
N GLU A 376 15.39 1.64 24.78
CA GLU A 376 15.58 2.83 25.60
C GLU A 376 15.11 4.10 24.87
N GLY A 377 14.28 4.89 25.54
CA GLY A 377 13.65 6.11 25.00
C GLY A 377 12.34 5.88 24.23
N GLY A 378 11.90 4.63 24.02
CA GLY A 378 10.63 4.30 23.40
C GLY A 378 9.45 4.33 24.38
N ASN A 379 8.24 4.49 23.82
CA ASN A 379 6.97 4.39 24.56
C ASN A 379 5.94 3.61 23.74
N PRO A 380 6.05 2.26 23.71
CA PRO A 380 5.20 1.43 22.88
C PRO A 380 3.71 1.52 23.25
N THR A 381 3.37 1.82 24.52
CA THR A 381 1.99 2.01 24.96
C THR A 381 1.37 3.24 24.31
N LEU A 382 2.09 4.36 24.27
CA LEU A 382 1.60 5.57 23.62
C LEU A 382 1.50 5.39 22.10
N ASP A 383 2.46 4.70 21.50
CA ASP A 383 2.43 4.37 20.08
C ASP A 383 1.23 3.48 19.75
N ALA A 384 0.97 2.45 20.56
CA ALA A 384 -0.20 1.58 20.40
C ALA A 384 -1.51 2.38 20.48
N LYS A 385 -1.63 3.32 21.45
CA LYS A 385 -2.81 4.19 21.56
C LYS A 385 -3.03 5.02 20.31
N LYS A 386 -1.98 5.63 19.76
CA LYS A 386 -2.06 6.45 18.54
C LYS A 386 -2.49 5.62 17.32
N TYR A 387 -1.91 4.44 17.12
CA TYR A 387 -2.29 3.57 16.01
C TYR A 387 -3.70 3.01 16.18
N TRP A 388 -4.07 2.58 17.39
CA TRP A 388 -5.39 2.01 17.66
C TRP A 388 -6.52 3.00 17.42
N VAL A 389 -6.32 4.28 17.72
CA VAL A 389 -7.29 5.34 17.40
C VAL A 389 -7.69 5.32 15.92
N SER A 390 -6.75 5.25 15.00
CA SER A 390 -7.04 5.20 13.57
C SER A 390 -7.64 3.86 13.15
N VAL A 391 -7.11 2.76 13.66
CA VAL A 391 -7.54 1.39 13.31
C VAL A 391 -8.98 1.13 13.76
N ARG A 392 -9.31 1.41 15.02
CA ARG A 392 -10.67 1.16 15.57
C ARG A 392 -11.78 1.96 14.86
N ARG A 393 -11.45 3.17 14.37
CA ARG A 393 -12.40 3.98 13.58
C ARG A 393 -12.92 3.20 12.38
N ALA A 394 -12.03 2.54 11.65
CA ALA A 394 -12.40 1.72 10.52
C ALA A 394 -13.07 0.39 10.94
N LEU A 395 -12.60 -0.24 12.02
CA LEU A 395 -13.20 -1.46 12.55
C LEU A 395 -14.68 -1.29 12.90
N THR A 396 -15.12 -0.12 13.33
CA THR A 396 -16.54 0.14 13.56
C THR A 396 -17.36 0.23 12.26
N LYS A 397 -16.73 0.31 11.09
CA LYS A 397 -17.40 0.44 9.78
C LYS A 397 -17.34 -0.83 8.94
N VAL A 398 -16.28 -1.62 9.09
CA VAL A 398 -16.06 -2.84 8.31
C VAL A 398 -15.63 -3.99 9.22
N PRO A 399 -16.12 -5.23 8.97
CA PRO A 399 -15.69 -6.38 9.74
C PRO A 399 -14.27 -6.80 9.38
N VAL A 400 -13.54 -7.25 10.38
CA VAL A 400 -12.26 -7.96 10.29
C VAL A 400 -12.35 -9.12 11.28
N GLU A 401 -11.93 -10.32 10.88
CA GLU A 401 -12.16 -11.53 11.68
C GLU A 401 -11.14 -11.71 12.78
N ARG A 402 -9.92 -11.16 12.63
CA ARG A 402 -8.81 -11.39 13.57
C ARG A 402 -7.87 -10.20 13.68
N VAL A 403 -7.28 -10.05 14.85
CA VAL A 403 -6.14 -9.16 15.09
C VAL A 403 -4.96 -9.96 15.60
N GLY A 404 -3.77 -9.41 15.49
CA GLY A 404 -2.56 -10.04 16.04
C GLY A 404 -1.39 -9.06 16.07
N LEU A 405 -0.28 -9.52 16.66
CA LEU A 405 0.95 -8.75 16.76
C LEU A 405 2.03 -9.30 15.81
N GLY A 406 2.84 -8.40 15.29
CA GLY A 406 4.05 -8.69 14.53
C GLY A 406 5.30 -8.58 15.41
N GLY A 407 6.44 -9.18 14.99
CA GLY A 407 7.71 -9.08 15.69
C GLY A 407 7.90 -10.13 16.79
N TYR A 408 8.69 -9.80 17.81
CA TYR A 408 9.27 -10.73 18.79
C TYR A 408 8.71 -10.49 20.19
N LEU A 409 8.05 -11.51 20.77
CA LEU A 409 7.27 -11.38 21.99
C LEU A 409 8.09 -11.02 23.23
N HIS A 410 9.32 -11.50 23.34
CA HIS A 410 10.19 -11.22 24.50
C HIS A 410 10.41 -9.72 24.75
N LEU A 411 10.27 -8.88 23.73
CA LEU A 411 10.48 -7.44 23.86
C LEU A 411 9.45 -6.75 24.75
N VAL A 412 8.29 -7.38 25.02
CA VAL A 412 7.25 -6.76 25.87
C VAL A 412 7.55 -6.88 27.36
N GLU A 413 8.52 -7.72 27.79
CA GLU A 413 8.82 -7.94 29.22
C GLU A 413 9.15 -6.66 29.99
N GLY A 414 9.76 -5.67 29.31
CA GLY A 414 10.08 -4.37 29.89
C GLY A 414 8.94 -3.36 29.93
N TYR A 415 7.75 -3.72 29.41
CA TYR A 415 6.65 -2.78 29.17
C TYR A 415 5.29 -3.30 29.67
N PRO A 416 5.08 -3.41 30.99
CA PRO A 416 3.84 -3.93 31.55
C PRO A 416 2.60 -3.14 31.13
N ASP A 417 2.71 -1.81 31.01
CA ASP A 417 1.61 -0.96 30.57
C ASP A 417 1.17 -1.27 29.14
N PHE A 418 2.10 -1.67 28.27
CA PHE A 418 1.78 -2.13 26.92
C PHE A 418 1.02 -3.46 26.96
N VAL A 419 1.46 -4.37 27.83
CA VAL A 419 0.80 -5.67 28.01
C VAL A 419 -0.65 -5.48 28.51
N ASP A 420 -0.87 -4.56 29.47
CA ASP A 420 -2.21 -4.22 29.97
C ASP A 420 -3.07 -3.63 28.84
N TYR A 421 -2.52 -2.71 28.07
CA TYR A 421 -3.24 -2.07 26.98
C TYR A 421 -3.59 -3.03 25.83
N MET A 422 -2.73 -4.01 25.52
CA MET A 422 -3.05 -5.05 24.53
C MET A 422 -4.21 -5.95 25.00
N GLU A 423 -4.35 -6.15 26.30
CA GLU A 423 -5.50 -6.84 26.85
C GLU A 423 -6.79 -6.04 26.61
N GLU A 424 -6.79 -4.73 26.86
CA GLU A 424 -7.92 -3.84 26.58
C GLU A 424 -8.29 -3.85 25.08
N ILE A 425 -7.30 -3.71 24.19
CA ILE A 425 -7.52 -3.75 22.73
C ILE A 425 -8.13 -5.08 22.29
N SER A 426 -7.64 -6.21 22.83
CA SER A 426 -8.15 -7.52 22.42
C SER A 426 -9.61 -7.73 22.82
N ASP A 427 -10.02 -7.20 23.96
CA ASP A 427 -11.41 -7.24 24.43
C ASP A 427 -12.29 -6.27 23.61
N GLU A 428 -11.85 -5.02 23.41
CA GLU A 428 -12.55 -4.04 22.57
C GLU A 428 -12.76 -4.54 21.15
N PHE A 429 -11.74 -5.19 20.57
CA PHE A 429 -11.84 -5.79 19.23
C PHE A 429 -12.94 -6.86 19.17
N ARG A 430 -13.01 -7.77 20.15
CA ARG A 430 -14.07 -8.79 20.22
C ARG A 430 -15.45 -8.18 20.34
N ASP A 431 -15.60 -7.17 21.17
CA ASP A 431 -16.87 -6.44 21.32
C ASP A 431 -17.33 -5.82 19.99
N ILE A 432 -16.43 -5.12 19.28
CA ILE A 432 -16.74 -4.56 17.96
C ILE A 432 -17.10 -5.66 16.96
N TYR A 433 -16.33 -6.75 16.95
CA TYR A 433 -16.59 -7.87 16.06
C TYR A 433 -17.99 -8.48 16.25
N HIS A 434 -18.42 -8.69 17.49
CA HIS A 434 -19.77 -9.21 17.81
C HIS A 434 -20.90 -8.30 17.33
N LEU A 435 -20.67 -6.99 17.28
CA LEU A 435 -21.64 -6.07 16.70
C LEU A 435 -21.78 -6.27 15.19
N HIS A 436 -20.69 -6.54 14.48
CA HIS A 436 -20.72 -6.89 13.07
C HIS A 436 -21.38 -8.25 12.79
N GLU A 437 -21.19 -9.24 13.67
CA GLU A 437 -21.91 -10.53 13.56
C GLU A 437 -23.43 -10.33 13.66
N ALA A 438 -23.88 -9.39 14.49
CA ALA A 438 -25.29 -9.06 14.60
C ALA A 438 -25.84 -8.31 13.37
N GLY A 439 -25.03 -7.48 12.71
CA GLY A 439 -25.43 -6.75 11.52
C GLY A 439 -24.51 -5.60 11.13
N LYS A 440 -24.81 -4.96 10.00
CA LYS A 440 -24.02 -3.84 9.49
C LYS A 440 -24.25 -2.56 10.28
N PRO A 441 -23.23 -1.69 10.42
CA PRO A 441 -23.40 -0.36 10.98
C PRO A 441 -24.28 0.51 10.09
N TRP A 442 -24.94 1.47 10.69
CA TRP A 442 -25.70 2.47 9.95
C TRP A 442 -24.78 3.38 9.13
N THR A 443 -25.20 3.70 7.91
CA THR A 443 -24.57 4.71 7.04
C THR A 443 -25.62 5.71 6.59
N ASN A 444 -25.18 6.94 6.31
CA ASN A 444 -26.07 7.92 5.68
C ASN A 444 -26.32 7.57 4.19
N SER A 445 -27.21 8.33 3.57
CA SER A 445 -27.61 8.06 2.16
C SER A 445 -26.61 8.51 1.11
N VAL A 446 -25.49 9.11 1.49
CA VAL A 446 -24.47 9.60 0.55
C VAL A 446 -23.47 8.48 0.26
N LYS A 447 -23.40 8.08 -0.99
CA LYS A 447 -22.38 7.16 -1.49
C LYS A 447 -21.27 7.92 -2.19
N VAL A 448 -20.04 7.66 -1.78
CA VAL A 448 -18.83 8.32 -2.24
C VAL A 448 -18.02 7.38 -3.12
N GLY A 449 -17.71 7.80 -4.34
CA GLY A 449 -16.72 7.14 -5.19
C GLY A 449 -15.37 7.87 -5.11
N VAL A 450 -14.28 7.13 -4.95
CA VAL A 450 -12.92 7.68 -4.97
C VAL A 450 -12.24 7.22 -6.25
N LEU A 451 -11.90 8.20 -7.11
CA LEU A 451 -11.24 7.93 -8.39
C LEU A 451 -9.73 7.74 -8.20
N HIS A 452 -9.19 6.73 -8.83
CA HIS A 452 -7.75 6.46 -8.81
C HIS A 452 -7.32 5.67 -10.06
N ASP A 453 -6.04 5.59 -10.33
CA ASP A 453 -5.47 4.71 -11.34
C ASP A 453 -5.10 3.33 -10.74
N TRP A 454 -4.82 2.33 -11.58
CA TRP A 454 -4.34 0.99 -11.20
C TRP A 454 -5.30 0.15 -10.35
N GLY A 455 -6.55 0.01 -10.76
CA GLY A 455 -7.44 -0.96 -10.14
C GLY A 455 -7.45 -0.92 -8.61
N LYS A 456 -8.34 -0.14 -8.02
CA LYS A 456 -8.67 -0.17 -6.61
C LYS A 456 -7.50 0.03 -5.64
N LEU A 457 -6.66 1.01 -5.91
CA LEU A 457 -5.60 1.47 -4.99
C LEU A 457 -4.42 0.50 -4.81
N ARG A 458 -4.31 -0.54 -5.63
CA ARG A 458 -3.38 -1.62 -5.40
C ARG A 458 -1.90 -1.21 -5.36
N SER A 459 -1.47 -0.22 -6.12
CA SER A 459 -0.04 -0.01 -6.30
C SER A 459 0.61 0.87 -5.25
N TRP A 460 0.05 1.99 -4.91
CA TRP A 460 0.69 2.91 -3.97
C TRP A 460 0.43 2.56 -2.50
N THR A 461 -0.59 1.79 -2.21
CA THR A 461 -0.78 1.21 -0.88
C THR A 461 0.23 0.12 -0.57
N LEU A 462 0.83 -0.40 -1.61
CA LEU A 462 1.76 -1.50 -1.54
C LEU A 462 3.13 -1.11 -1.12
N SER A 463 3.49 0.15 -1.27
CA SER A 463 4.82 0.57 -0.85
C SER A 463 5.09 0.28 0.63
N GLY A 464 4.07 -0.18 1.37
CA GLY A 464 4.18 -0.40 2.82
C GLY A 464 4.50 0.88 3.58
N HIS A 465 4.64 1.97 2.86
CA HIS A 465 5.12 3.26 3.33
C HIS A 465 4.01 4.30 3.37
N PHE A 466 2.81 3.90 3.76
CA PHE A 466 1.73 4.85 3.99
C PHE A 466 2.18 6.00 4.90
N HIS A 467 2.94 5.70 5.92
CA HIS A 467 3.55 6.67 6.82
C HIS A 467 4.60 7.58 6.16
N GLU A 468 5.22 7.14 5.08
CA GLU A 468 6.17 7.94 4.29
C GLU A 468 5.47 8.78 3.21
N THR A 469 4.25 8.41 2.86
CA THR A 469 3.42 9.11 1.88
C THR A 469 2.35 10.00 2.52
N TRP A 470 2.48 10.30 3.81
CA TRP A 470 1.53 11.10 4.60
C TRP A 470 1.23 12.48 4.01
N GLN A 471 2.08 13.00 3.14
CA GLN A 471 1.89 14.27 2.45
C GLN A 471 0.94 14.21 1.23
N HIS A 472 0.49 13.01 0.82
CA HIS A 472 -0.39 12.85 -0.33
C HIS A 472 -1.87 13.05 0.06
N ASP A 473 -2.51 14.03 -0.56
CA ASP A 473 -3.91 14.38 -0.27
C ASP A 473 -4.87 13.19 -0.32
N LEU A 474 -4.70 12.27 -1.28
CA LEU A 474 -5.58 11.12 -1.41
C LEU A 474 -5.52 10.18 -0.20
N ILE A 475 -4.31 9.98 0.34
CA ILE A 475 -4.13 9.11 1.50
C ILE A 475 -4.83 9.72 2.71
N HIS A 476 -4.69 11.01 2.91
CA HIS A 476 -5.37 11.73 3.98
C HIS A 476 -6.90 11.74 3.81
N ILE A 477 -7.41 11.91 2.58
CA ILE A 477 -8.85 11.80 2.28
C ILE A 477 -9.36 10.40 2.66
N ASN A 478 -8.67 9.35 2.26
CA ASN A 478 -9.08 7.98 2.54
C ASN A 478 -9.03 7.66 4.04
N GLU A 479 -8.04 8.18 4.76
CA GLU A 479 -7.99 8.03 6.22
C GLU A 479 -9.15 8.77 6.89
N ALA A 480 -9.46 9.98 6.47
CA ALA A 480 -10.62 10.71 6.98
C ALA A 480 -11.94 9.95 6.74
N LEU A 481 -12.13 9.43 5.52
CA LEU A 481 -13.32 8.64 5.17
C LEU A 481 -13.46 7.35 5.98
N SER A 482 -12.37 6.79 6.48
CA SER A 482 -12.36 5.47 7.12
C SER A 482 -13.26 5.37 8.34
N GLY A 483 -13.37 6.43 9.14
CA GLY A 483 -14.24 6.48 10.33
C GLY A 483 -15.63 7.09 10.10
N LEU A 484 -15.90 7.62 8.92
CA LEU A 484 -17.14 8.33 8.63
C LEU A 484 -18.27 7.37 8.21
N ALA A 485 -19.52 7.78 8.49
CA ALA A 485 -20.71 7.00 8.17
C ALA A 485 -21.16 7.16 6.71
N PHE A 486 -20.22 7.11 5.76
CA PHE A 486 -20.46 7.10 4.31
C PHE A 486 -20.18 5.72 3.74
N GLU A 487 -20.94 5.33 2.71
CA GLU A 487 -20.58 4.21 1.86
C GLU A 487 -19.49 4.69 0.89
N VAL A 488 -18.31 4.04 0.90
CA VAL A 488 -17.16 4.42 0.08
C VAL A 488 -16.82 3.28 -0.87
N GLU A 489 -16.67 3.61 -2.16
CA GLU A 489 -16.24 2.68 -3.19
C GLU A 489 -15.08 3.29 -3.99
N PHE A 490 -14.10 2.45 -4.33
CA PHE A 490 -12.96 2.85 -5.15
C PHE A 490 -13.20 2.49 -6.60
N LEU A 491 -12.96 3.46 -7.50
CA LEU A 491 -13.15 3.31 -8.94
C LEU A 491 -11.86 3.65 -9.67
N ASP A 492 -11.41 2.79 -10.55
CA ASP A 492 -10.40 3.22 -11.50
C ASP A 492 -10.99 4.04 -12.64
N PHE A 493 -10.15 4.76 -13.36
CA PHE A 493 -10.58 5.66 -14.43
C PHE A 493 -11.18 4.92 -15.65
N GLN A 494 -10.90 3.62 -15.83
CA GLN A 494 -11.52 2.82 -16.88
C GLN A 494 -12.92 2.35 -16.43
N GLU A 495 -13.05 1.92 -15.19
CA GLU A 495 -14.35 1.58 -14.59
C GLU A 495 -15.30 2.79 -14.61
N ALA A 496 -14.81 4.00 -14.34
CA ALA A 496 -15.62 5.21 -14.34
C ALA A 496 -16.28 5.53 -15.70
N LYS A 497 -15.74 5.01 -16.81
CA LYS A 497 -16.30 5.18 -18.16
C LYS A 497 -17.46 4.20 -18.46
N THR A 498 -17.54 3.11 -17.75
CA THR A 498 -18.47 2.00 -18.04
C THR A 498 -19.47 1.73 -16.93
N THR A 499 -19.18 2.18 -15.72
CA THR A 499 -20.04 2.03 -14.55
C THR A 499 -21.21 3.02 -14.60
N ASP A 500 -22.35 2.63 -14.05
CA ASP A 500 -23.45 3.56 -13.77
C ASP A 500 -23.07 4.49 -12.62
N LEU A 501 -22.69 5.73 -12.96
CA LEU A 501 -22.29 6.74 -11.98
C LEU A 501 -23.47 7.33 -11.19
N SER A 502 -24.72 7.11 -11.60
CA SER A 502 -25.92 7.63 -10.90
C SER A 502 -26.06 7.09 -9.49
N ARG A 503 -25.41 5.99 -9.17
CA ARG A 503 -25.36 5.38 -7.84
C ARG A 503 -24.51 6.16 -6.84
N PHE A 504 -23.67 7.09 -7.29
CA PHE A 504 -22.85 7.96 -6.44
C PHE A 504 -23.46 9.35 -6.34
N GLN A 505 -23.41 9.92 -5.15
CA GLN A 505 -23.73 11.33 -4.90
C GLN A 505 -22.48 12.20 -5.01
N VAL A 506 -21.31 11.64 -4.66
CA VAL A 506 -20.03 12.33 -4.69
C VAL A 506 -18.98 11.46 -5.38
N LEU A 507 -18.19 12.06 -6.27
CA LEU A 507 -16.94 11.49 -6.77
C LEU A 507 -15.77 12.37 -6.34
N ILE A 508 -14.71 11.76 -5.82
CA ILE A 508 -13.51 12.46 -5.36
C ILE A 508 -12.34 12.13 -6.28
N ASN A 509 -11.63 13.16 -6.74
CA ASN A 509 -10.31 13.02 -7.35
C ASN A 509 -9.31 13.88 -6.61
N ALA A 510 -8.31 13.27 -6.03
CA ALA A 510 -7.27 13.93 -5.26
C ALA A 510 -5.88 13.53 -5.77
N GLY A 511 -4.89 14.38 -5.55
CA GLY A 511 -3.51 14.09 -5.86
C GLY A 511 -2.77 15.22 -6.53
N MET A 512 -1.72 14.86 -7.27
CA MET A 512 -0.91 15.77 -8.04
C MET A 512 -0.64 15.24 -9.45
N GLN A 513 -0.32 16.15 -10.36
CA GLN A 513 -0.05 15.81 -11.74
C GLN A 513 1.01 14.70 -11.86
N GLY A 514 0.77 13.74 -12.75
CA GLY A 514 1.69 12.66 -13.02
C GLY A 514 1.67 11.53 -11.99
N SER A 515 0.83 11.60 -10.98
CA SER A 515 0.65 10.51 -10.01
C SER A 515 -0.49 9.56 -10.38
N ALA A 516 -0.39 8.30 -9.99
CA ALA A 516 -1.40 7.28 -10.26
C ALA A 516 -2.77 7.65 -9.67
N TRP A 517 -2.82 8.16 -8.45
CA TRP A 517 -4.05 8.56 -7.80
C TRP A 517 -4.69 9.83 -8.38
N SER A 518 -3.92 10.67 -9.08
CA SER A 518 -4.46 11.80 -9.83
C SER A 518 -5.04 11.39 -11.20
N GLY A 519 -4.60 10.26 -11.76
CA GLY A 519 -5.04 9.70 -13.02
C GLY A 519 -4.10 9.94 -14.20
N GLY A 520 -3.19 10.90 -14.13
CA GLY A 520 -2.23 11.17 -15.19
C GLY A 520 -2.88 11.33 -16.57
N ASP A 521 -2.37 10.57 -17.56
CA ASP A 521 -2.86 10.62 -18.94
C ASP A 521 -4.29 10.06 -19.13
N ALA A 522 -4.90 9.42 -18.13
CA ALA A 522 -6.31 9.04 -18.18
C ALA A 522 -7.22 10.26 -18.40
N TRP A 523 -6.81 11.43 -17.94
CA TRP A 523 -7.53 12.70 -18.14
C TRP A 523 -7.45 13.28 -19.56
N LYS A 524 -6.70 12.69 -20.47
CA LYS A 524 -6.72 12.98 -21.91
C LYS A 524 -7.86 12.25 -22.62
N ASP A 525 -8.49 11.28 -21.98
CA ASP A 525 -9.60 10.51 -22.56
C ASP A 525 -10.89 11.33 -22.57
N SER A 526 -11.34 11.71 -23.75
CA SER A 526 -12.58 12.51 -23.93
C SER A 526 -13.82 11.80 -23.41
N LYS A 527 -13.86 10.46 -23.46
CA LYS A 527 -14.99 9.67 -22.93
C LYS A 527 -15.10 9.77 -21.42
N LEU A 528 -13.99 9.74 -20.71
CA LEU A 528 -13.97 9.95 -19.26
C LEU A 528 -14.52 11.34 -18.91
N LEU A 529 -14.02 12.37 -19.59
CA LEU A 529 -14.47 13.75 -19.36
C LEU A 529 -15.97 13.90 -19.66
N GLU A 530 -16.46 13.33 -20.78
CA GLU A 530 -17.87 13.34 -21.13
C GLU A 530 -18.74 12.69 -20.04
N CYS A 531 -18.37 11.49 -19.60
CA CYS A 531 -19.11 10.75 -18.58
C CYS A 531 -19.19 11.52 -17.25
N LEU A 532 -18.06 12.05 -16.77
CA LEU A 532 -17.99 12.78 -15.51
C LEU A 532 -18.70 14.13 -15.60
N THR A 533 -18.49 14.88 -16.70
CA THR A 533 -19.16 16.17 -16.92
C THR A 533 -20.69 16.02 -16.97
N LYS A 534 -21.18 15.01 -17.70
CA LYS A 534 -22.61 14.69 -17.77
C LYS A 534 -23.17 14.33 -16.41
N TRP A 535 -22.46 13.44 -15.68
CA TRP A 535 -22.89 13.00 -14.34
C TRP A 535 -23.02 14.18 -13.37
N VAL A 536 -22.05 15.14 -13.38
CA VAL A 536 -22.18 16.34 -12.54
C VAL A 536 -23.36 17.18 -13.01
N TYR A 537 -23.50 17.41 -14.33
CA TYR A 537 -24.61 18.20 -14.88
C TYR A 537 -25.98 17.66 -14.47
N GLU A 538 -26.12 16.34 -14.35
CA GLU A 538 -27.34 15.64 -13.94
C GLU A 538 -27.59 15.66 -12.42
N GLY A 539 -26.63 16.07 -11.60
CA GLY A 539 -26.84 16.27 -10.15
C GLY A 539 -25.73 15.76 -9.22
N GLY A 540 -24.67 15.16 -9.77
CA GLY A 540 -23.52 14.68 -9.01
C GLY A 540 -22.67 15.82 -8.42
N THR A 541 -21.89 15.51 -7.39
CA THR A 541 -20.88 16.39 -6.82
C THR A 541 -19.49 15.89 -7.13
N PHE A 542 -18.68 16.65 -7.87
CA PHE A 542 -17.28 16.34 -8.13
C PHE A 542 -16.39 17.12 -7.17
N LEU A 543 -15.72 16.42 -6.26
CA LEU A 543 -14.75 17.00 -5.32
C LEU A 543 -13.33 16.79 -5.83
N GLY A 544 -12.68 17.87 -6.25
CA GLY A 544 -11.28 17.90 -6.64
C GLY A 544 -10.39 18.38 -5.51
N VAL A 545 -9.30 17.65 -5.23
CA VAL A 545 -8.36 17.98 -4.14
C VAL A 545 -6.92 18.06 -4.67
N GLY A 546 -6.22 19.10 -4.30
CA GLY A 546 -4.82 19.32 -4.71
C GLY A 546 -4.69 19.72 -6.17
N GLU A 547 -4.23 18.82 -7.01
CA GLU A 547 -4.16 18.94 -8.46
C GLU A 547 -5.08 17.91 -9.14
N PRO A 548 -6.40 18.03 -8.97
CA PRO A 548 -7.35 17.06 -9.53
C PRO A 548 -7.41 17.17 -11.05
N SER A 549 -7.60 16.03 -11.71
CA SER A 549 -7.71 15.95 -13.18
C SER A 549 -6.56 16.64 -13.95
N ALA A 550 -5.39 16.79 -13.31
CA ALA A 550 -4.28 17.54 -13.88
C ALA A 550 -3.54 16.73 -14.94
N VAL A 551 -3.29 17.37 -16.09
CA VAL A 551 -2.53 16.83 -17.21
C VAL A 551 -1.71 17.91 -17.90
N SER A 552 -0.57 17.54 -18.48
CA SER A 552 0.26 18.47 -19.26
C SER A 552 -0.12 18.48 -20.73
N GLY A 553 0.05 19.65 -21.36
CA GLY A 553 -0.08 19.80 -22.82
C GLY A 553 -1.50 19.99 -23.33
N GLU A 554 -2.44 20.29 -22.44
CA GLU A 554 -3.83 20.61 -22.76
C GLU A 554 -4.13 22.09 -22.48
N ASP A 555 -5.31 22.57 -22.91
CA ASP A 555 -5.74 23.97 -22.79
C ASP A 555 -5.87 24.41 -21.32
N THR A 556 -6.30 23.50 -20.45
CA THR A 556 -6.41 23.68 -19.00
C THR A 556 -5.50 22.68 -18.28
N CYS A 557 -4.94 23.08 -17.14
CA CYS A 557 -4.19 22.15 -16.29
C CYS A 557 -5.13 21.12 -15.66
N PHE A 558 -6.25 21.58 -15.10
CA PHE A 558 -7.32 20.71 -14.60
C PHE A 558 -8.33 20.46 -15.73
N ARG A 559 -8.41 19.22 -16.20
CA ARG A 559 -9.37 18.86 -17.26
C ARG A 559 -10.84 19.05 -16.85
N MET A 560 -11.11 19.06 -15.55
CA MET A 560 -12.44 19.35 -14.98
C MET A 560 -12.56 20.80 -14.49
N ALA A 561 -11.73 21.73 -14.96
CA ALA A 561 -11.76 23.14 -14.55
C ALA A 561 -13.15 23.80 -14.76
N HIS A 562 -13.82 23.48 -15.86
CA HIS A 562 -15.18 23.99 -16.17
C HIS A 562 -16.24 23.52 -15.17
N VAL A 563 -16.04 22.38 -14.52
CA VAL A 563 -16.90 21.86 -13.45
C VAL A 563 -16.48 22.45 -12.10
N LEU A 564 -15.17 22.50 -11.83
CA LEU A 564 -14.62 22.96 -10.55
C LEU A 564 -14.69 24.48 -10.39
N GLY A 565 -14.75 25.24 -11.50
CA GLY A 565 -14.68 26.70 -11.52
C GLY A 565 -13.29 27.26 -11.24
N VAL A 566 -12.26 26.42 -11.19
CA VAL A 566 -10.87 26.78 -10.92
C VAL A 566 -9.90 26.01 -11.80
N ASP A 567 -8.73 26.61 -12.06
CA ASP A 567 -7.61 25.96 -12.74
C ASP A 567 -6.27 26.42 -12.17
N LEU A 568 -5.20 25.73 -12.55
CA LEU A 568 -3.82 26.01 -12.17
C LEU A 568 -3.07 26.59 -13.38
N ASP A 569 -2.65 27.85 -13.25
CA ASP A 569 -1.72 28.49 -14.20
C ASP A 569 -0.27 28.18 -13.75
N ARG A 570 0.43 27.40 -14.52
CA ARG A 570 1.85 27.06 -14.25
C ARG A 570 2.82 28.10 -14.81
N GLY A 571 2.33 29.18 -15.39
CA GLY A 571 3.14 30.32 -15.79
C GLY A 571 3.63 31.14 -14.61
N GLU A 572 4.59 32.02 -14.84
CA GLU A 572 5.14 32.93 -13.83
C GLU A 572 4.25 34.16 -13.55
N ARG A 573 3.01 34.15 -14.03
CA ARG A 573 2.11 35.28 -13.85
C ARG A 573 1.59 35.38 -12.43
N ILE A 574 1.63 36.57 -11.91
CA ILE A 574 0.97 36.91 -10.65
C ILE A 574 -0.51 37.22 -10.97
N CYS A 575 -1.41 36.43 -10.46
CA CYS A 575 -2.86 36.59 -10.69
C CYS A 575 -3.48 37.61 -9.72
N HIS A 576 -2.92 38.83 -9.65
CA HIS A 576 -3.45 39.86 -8.79
C HIS A 576 -4.91 40.21 -9.14
N GLY A 577 -5.73 40.34 -8.11
CA GLY A 577 -7.12 40.78 -8.23
C GLY A 577 -8.11 39.76 -8.79
N LYS A 578 -7.67 38.56 -9.18
CA LYS A 578 -8.58 37.48 -9.59
C LYS A 578 -9.12 36.65 -8.44
N TRP A 579 -8.45 36.73 -7.31
CA TRP A 579 -8.65 35.81 -6.21
C TRP A 579 -8.54 36.53 -4.87
N PRO A 580 -9.61 36.64 -4.07
CA PRO A 580 -9.53 37.23 -2.74
C PRO A 580 -8.54 36.45 -1.87
N GLY A 581 -7.70 37.14 -1.12
CA GLY A 581 -6.67 36.50 -0.30
C GLY A 581 -5.54 35.85 -1.09
N SER A 582 -5.33 36.24 -2.35
CA SER A 582 -4.40 35.59 -3.29
C SER A 582 -2.96 35.50 -2.79
N GLU A 583 -2.48 36.41 -1.99
CA GLU A 583 -1.12 36.36 -1.43
C GLU A 583 -0.95 35.16 -0.49
N GLU A 584 -1.92 34.85 0.34
CA GLU A 584 -1.91 33.69 1.23
C GLU A 584 -2.05 32.40 0.42
N ILE A 585 -2.94 32.38 -0.56
CA ILE A 585 -3.17 31.24 -1.44
C ILE A 585 -1.96 31.00 -2.35
N SER A 586 -1.35 32.06 -2.87
CA SER A 586 -0.18 31.96 -3.73
C SER A 586 1.03 31.31 -3.04
N LYS A 587 1.17 31.45 -1.74
CA LYS A 587 2.20 30.75 -0.98
C LYS A 587 1.98 29.22 -0.93
N ARG A 588 0.72 28.77 -0.98
CA ARG A 588 0.35 27.35 -0.93
C ARG A 588 0.22 26.72 -2.31
N LYS A 589 -0.50 27.44 -3.20
CA LYS A 589 -0.82 27.00 -4.58
C LYS A 589 -0.66 28.17 -5.55
N PRO A 590 0.58 28.58 -5.87
CA PRO A 590 0.82 29.66 -6.81
C PRO A 590 0.12 29.40 -8.16
N GLY A 591 -0.49 30.42 -8.72
CA GLY A 591 -1.14 30.36 -10.02
C GLY A 591 -2.56 29.80 -10.04
N LEU A 592 -3.19 29.48 -8.90
CA LEU A 592 -4.63 29.18 -8.88
C LEU A 592 -5.46 30.40 -9.30
N TYR A 593 -6.45 30.19 -10.17
CA TYR A 593 -7.38 31.23 -10.61
C TYR A 593 -8.77 30.68 -10.87
N LEU A 594 -9.79 31.56 -10.77
CA LEU A 594 -11.17 31.21 -11.10
C LEU A 594 -11.37 31.19 -12.62
N THR A 595 -11.93 30.11 -13.14
CA THR A 595 -12.28 29.96 -14.55
C THR A 595 -13.71 30.43 -14.84
N GLU A 596 -14.60 30.30 -13.84
CA GLU A 596 -16.01 30.65 -13.95
C GLU A 596 -16.35 31.81 -13.00
N LYS A 597 -17.18 32.76 -13.48
CA LYS A 597 -17.48 34.00 -12.76
C LYS A 597 -18.34 33.80 -11.51
N ASP A 598 -19.13 32.75 -11.51
CA ASP A 598 -20.07 32.38 -10.44
C ASP A 598 -19.47 31.39 -9.42
N THR A 599 -18.20 31.08 -9.57
CA THR A 599 -17.50 30.26 -8.56
C THR A 599 -17.41 30.99 -7.23
N GLY A 600 -18.02 30.40 -6.21
CA GLY A 600 -18.00 30.91 -4.83
C GLY A 600 -16.80 30.43 -4.04
N ILE A 601 -16.13 31.32 -3.32
CA ILE A 601 -15.11 30.98 -2.33
C ILE A 601 -15.82 30.74 -0.99
N CYS A 602 -15.73 29.51 -0.48
CA CYS A 602 -16.41 29.11 0.76
C CYS A 602 -15.51 29.20 1.99
N LEU A 603 -14.21 29.03 1.81
CA LEU A 603 -13.20 29.08 2.85
C LEU A 603 -11.89 29.60 2.25
N ASP A 604 -11.36 30.66 2.82
CA ASP A 604 -10.11 31.31 2.45
C ASP A 604 -9.49 31.92 3.72
N GLU A 605 -9.10 31.04 4.64
CA GLU A 605 -8.49 31.43 5.92
C GLU A 605 -7.03 31.06 5.93
N PRO A 606 -6.15 31.90 6.56
CA PRO A 606 -4.76 31.54 6.78
C PRO A 606 -4.62 30.16 7.43
N GLU A 607 -3.66 29.37 6.95
CA GLU A 607 -3.34 28.02 7.44
C GLU A 607 -4.41 26.95 7.19
N LYS A 608 -5.56 27.32 6.60
CA LYS A 608 -6.58 26.36 6.17
C LYS A 608 -6.56 26.16 4.65
N PRO A 609 -7.07 25.01 4.16
CA PRO A 609 -7.22 24.81 2.74
C PRO A 609 -8.22 25.81 2.15
N LEU A 610 -7.94 26.31 0.93
CA LEU A 610 -8.93 27.04 0.16
C LEU A 610 -10.03 26.08 -0.28
N VAL A 611 -11.29 26.49 -0.12
CA VAL A 611 -12.47 25.74 -0.57
C VAL A 611 -13.29 26.63 -1.51
N THR A 612 -13.57 26.11 -2.71
CA THR A 612 -14.49 26.78 -3.65
C THR A 612 -15.63 25.87 -4.05
N LYS A 613 -16.75 26.44 -4.45
CA LYS A 613 -17.91 25.75 -5.03
C LYS A 613 -18.36 26.44 -6.30
N HIS A 614 -18.69 25.63 -7.29
CA HIS A 614 -19.25 26.07 -8.55
C HIS A 614 -20.46 25.21 -8.92
N ASP A 615 -21.61 25.82 -9.14
CA ASP A 615 -22.80 25.11 -9.59
C ASP A 615 -22.69 24.77 -11.07
N PHE A 616 -22.88 23.50 -11.42
CA PHE A 616 -22.80 23.03 -12.79
C PHE A 616 -24.01 22.16 -13.14
N GLY A 617 -24.94 22.73 -13.91
CA GLY A 617 -26.23 22.12 -14.18
C GLY A 617 -27.06 21.92 -12.90
N LYS A 618 -27.42 20.65 -12.59
CA LYS A 618 -28.08 20.29 -11.33
C LYS A 618 -27.11 19.91 -10.25
N GLY A 619 -25.84 19.69 -10.60
CA GLY A 619 -24.75 19.27 -9.71
C GLY A 619 -23.83 20.42 -9.33
N GLN A 620 -22.65 20.07 -8.84
CA GLN A 620 -21.64 21.06 -8.43
C GLN A 620 -20.22 20.49 -8.52
N GLY A 621 -19.27 21.36 -8.76
CA GLY A 621 -17.85 21.15 -8.53
C GLY A 621 -17.43 21.76 -7.20
N ILE A 622 -16.64 21.04 -6.42
CA ILE A 622 -16.00 21.54 -5.20
C ILE A 622 -14.50 21.37 -5.37
N TYR A 623 -13.74 22.40 -5.11
CA TYR A 623 -12.30 22.36 -5.09
C TYR A 623 -11.77 22.58 -3.68
N LEU A 624 -10.80 21.77 -3.30
CA LEU A 624 -10.09 21.83 -2.04
C LEU A 624 -8.59 21.87 -2.33
N SER A 625 -7.91 22.97 -1.96
CA SER A 625 -6.52 23.22 -2.39
C SER A 625 -5.50 22.20 -1.84
N SER A 626 -5.79 21.61 -0.69
CA SER A 626 -5.02 20.51 -0.07
C SER A 626 -5.83 19.88 1.05
N PHE A 627 -5.44 18.68 1.48
CA PHE A 627 -6.09 18.03 2.61
C PHE A 627 -5.07 17.32 3.49
N THR A 628 -5.12 17.59 4.78
CA THR A 628 -4.39 16.86 5.81
C THR A 628 -5.40 16.32 6.81
N VAL A 629 -5.36 15.03 7.10
CA VAL A 629 -6.29 14.41 8.04
C VAL A 629 -6.03 14.90 9.47
N ASN A 630 -7.04 15.47 10.07
CA ASN A 630 -7.16 15.80 11.49
C ASN A 630 -8.66 15.93 11.80
N PRO A 631 -9.08 16.02 13.07
CA PRO A 631 -10.50 16.07 13.41
C PRO A 631 -11.27 17.21 12.74
N GLU A 632 -10.71 18.40 12.67
CA GLU A 632 -11.35 19.59 12.08
C GLU A 632 -11.51 19.44 10.57
N ASN A 633 -10.44 19.01 9.86
CA ASN A 633 -10.49 18.80 8.43
C ASN A 633 -11.39 17.61 8.06
N THR A 634 -11.44 16.56 8.88
CA THR A 634 -12.39 15.45 8.72
C THR A 634 -13.83 15.94 8.81
N ARG A 635 -14.14 16.82 9.77
CA ARG A 635 -15.44 17.47 9.88
C ARG A 635 -15.75 18.37 8.69
N LEU A 636 -14.77 19.13 8.20
CA LEU A 636 -14.91 19.94 6.98
C LEU A 636 -15.21 19.06 5.76
N LEU A 637 -14.46 17.99 5.55
CA LEU A 637 -14.72 17.03 4.48
C LEU A 637 -16.15 16.49 4.58
N SER A 638 -16.58 16.05 5.75
CA SER A 638 -17.93 15.53 5.97
C SER A 638 -19.02 16.54 5.56
N LYS A 639 -18.85 17.82 5.88
CA LYS A 639 -19.76 18.89 5.47
C LYS A 639 -19.77 19.12 3.97
N LEU A 640 -18.63 18.94 3.27
CA LEU A 640 -18.56 19.06 1.83
C LEU A 640 -19.21 17.90 1.07
N LEU A 641 -19.26 16.71 1.68
CA LEU A 641 -19.85 15.52 1.08
C LEU A 641 -21.39 15.54 1.10
N VAL A 642 -22.00 16.28 2.03
CA VAL A 642 -23.46 16.42 2.12
C VAL A 642 -23.90 17.73 1.46
N ARG A 643 -24.74 17.66 0.42
CA ARG A 643 -25.04 18.84 -0.41
C ARG A 643 -26.11 19.76 0.21
N ASN A 644 -27.22 19.17 0.64
CA ASN A 644 -28.43 19.90 1.01
C ASN A 644 -28.83 19.68 2.47
N THR A 645 -27.97 19.08 3.26
CA THR A 645 -28.21 18.75 4.66
C THR A 645 -27.08 19.32 5.49
N ASP A 646 -27.42 19.93 6.61
CA ASP A 646 -26.40 20.31 7.60
C ASP A 646 -25.86 19.05 8.28
N TYR A 647 -24.61 18.72 8.02
CA TYR A 647 -23.94 17.53 8.57
C TYR A 647 -24.02 17.47 10.09
N ASP A 648 -23.86 18.64 10.76
CA ASP A 648 -23.85 18.70 12.22
C ASP A 648 -25.22 18.36 12.85
N THR A 649 -26.29 18.33 12.05
CA THR A 649 -27.65 17.95 12.50
C THR A 649 -28.02 16.49 12.19
N MET A 650 -27.15 15.76 11.49
CA MET A 650 -27.41 14.36 11.12
C MET A 650 -27.34 13.44 12.35
N PRO A 651 -28.07 12.31 12.34
CA PRO A 651 -27.94 11.29 13.37
C PRO A 651 -26.50 10.77 13.51
N PHE A 652 -26.10 10.47 14.73
CA PHE A 652 -24.78 9.92 15.07
C PHE A 652 -23.60 10.81 14.69
N VAL A 653 -23.85 12.09 14.49
CA VAL A 653 -22.80 13.12 14.40
C VAL A 653 -22.61 13.76 15.76
N THR A 654 -21.39 13.71 16.27
CA THR A 654 -21.02 14.22 17.60
C THR A 654 -20.82 15.73 17.60
N ASP A 655 -21.06 16.40 18.73
CA ASP A 655 -20.77 17.84 18.92
C ASP A 655 -19.26 18.14 19.05
N LYS A 656 -18.44 17.11 19.34
CA LYS A 656 -16.98 17.20 19.42
C LYS A 656 -16.34 16.61 18.18
N VAL A 657 -15.44 17.35 17.56
CA VAL A 657 -14.74 16.90 16.32
C VAL A 657 -13.79 15.74 16.60
N GLU A 658 -13.27 15.64 17.83
CA GLU A 658 -12.38 14.59 18.28
C GLU A 658 -13.11 13.28 18.65
N ALA A 659 -14.44 13.28 18.61
CA ALA A 659 -15.23 12.09 18.91
C ALA A 659 -15.98 11.59 17.69
N GLU A 660 -16.15 10.28 17.60
CA GLU A 660 -16.92 9.62 16.54
C GLU A 660 -17.96 8.68 17.13
N CYS A 661 -19.06 8.52 16.40
CA CYS A 661 -20.19 7.72 16.80
C CYS A 661 -20.60 6.76 15.68
N THR A 662 -20.84 5.49 16.02
CA THR A 662 -21.31 4.47 15.09
C THR A 662 -22.47 3.69 15.69
N TYR A 663 -23.57 3.59 14.98
CA TYR A 663 -24.76 2.86 15.41
C TYR A 663 -24.90 1.54 14.66
N PHE A 664 -25.23 0.48 15.39
CA PHE A 664 -25.53 -0.85 14.88
C PHE A 664 -27.03 -1.16 15.06
N PRO A 665 -27.83 -1.02 14.00
CA PRO A 665 -29.30 -1.15 14.12
C PRO A 665 -29.77 -2.53 14.60
N ALA A 666 -29.07 -3.60 14.16
CA ALA A 666 -29.47 -4.98 14.49
C ALA A 666 -29.34 -5.29 16.00
N SER A 667 -28.33 -4.75 16.66
CA SER A 667 -28.09 -4.91 18.09
C SER A 667 -28.64 -3.76 18.93
N GLN A 668 -29.10 -2.68 18.27
CA GLN A 668 -29.50 -1.42 18.93
C GLN A 668 -28.40 -0.84 19.82
N LYS A 669 -27.14 -0.97 19.38
CA LYS A 669 -25.96 -0.51 20.12
C LYS A 669 -25.27 0.64 19.39
N THR A 670 -24.80 1.58 20.18
CA THR A 670 -24.03 2.73 19.74
C THR A 670 -22.61 2.64 20.30
N ILE A 671 -21.62 2.73 19.44
CA ILE A 671 -20.20 2.88 19.81
C ILE A 671 -19.88 4.37 19.77
N ILE A 672 -19.35 4.91 20.85
CA ILE A 672 -18.85 6.27 20.94
C ILE A 672 -17.35 6.20 21.28
N MET A 673 -16.53 6.89 20.50
CA MET A 673 -15.07 6.86 20.63
C MET A 673 -14.53 8.25 20.87
N ASN A 674 -13.67 8.40 21.87
CA ASN A 674 -12.83 9.57 22.07
C ASN A 674 -11.47 9.34 21.41
N ASN A 675 -11.18 10.09 20.36
CA ASN A 675 -9.95 9.99 19.59
C ASN A 675 -8.88 11.01 20.05
N SER A 676 -8.99 11.51 21.28
CA SER A 676 -8.08 12.53 21.83
C SER A 676 -7.51 12.17 23.21
N GLU A 677 -6.49 12.91 23.60
CA GLU A 677 -5.82 12.82 24.92
C GLU A 677 -6.61 13.50 26.06
N LYS A 678 -7.79 14.03 25.76
CA LYS A 678 -8.60 14.80 26.72
C LYS A 678 -9.84 14.03 27.14
N GLU A 679 -10.31 14.27 28.36
CA GLU A 679 -11.66 13.87 28.74
C GLU A 679 -12.68 14.68 27.93
N LEU A 680 -13.70 14.01 27.39
CA LEU A 680 -14.75 14.64 26.60
C LEU A 680 -16.13 14.33 27.17
N THR A 681 -17.00 15.36 27.21
CA THR A 681 -18.44 15.16 27.26
C THR A 681 -18.98 15.34 25.86
N VAL A 682 -19.51 14.26 25.28
CA VAL A 682 -19.91 14.16 23.88
C VAL A 682 -21.41 14.06 23.77
N LYS A 683 -22.03 14.83 22.88
CA LYS A 683 -23.44 14.78 22.54
C LYS A 683 -23.66 14.41 21.09
N TRP A 684 -24.71 13.65 20.81
CA TRP A 684 -25.18 13.31 19.48
C TRP A 684 -26.69 13.14 19.45
N LYS A 685 -27.28 13.05 18.26
CA LYS A 685 -28.70 12.70 18.09
C LYS A 685 -28.83 11.27 17.58
N ASN A 686 -29.83 10.55 18.10
CA ASN A 686 -30.22 9.24 17.56
C ASN A 686 -31.09 9.39 16.28
N LEU A 687 -31.64 8.27 15.76
CA LEU A 687 -32.51 8.27 14.59
C LEU A 687 -33.84 9.01 14.83
N GLU A 688 -34.31 9.03 16.04
CA GLU A 688 -35.53 9.71 16.46
C GLU A 688 -35.33 11.22 16.68
N GLY A 689 -34.08 11.70 16.63
CA GLY A 689 -33.68 13.08 16.84
C GLY A 689 -33.52 13.46 18.32
N GLU A 690 -33.53 12.49 19.22
CA GLU A 690 -33.32 12.69 20.65
C GLU A 690 -31.82 12.88 20.95
N GLU A 691 -31.49 13.82 21.82
CA GLU A 691 -30.10 14.10 22.22
C GLU A 691 -29.65 13.09 23.27
N GLU A 692 -28.55 12.42 23.00
CA GLU A 692 -27.84 11.51 23.90
C GLU A 692 -26.50 12.13 24.33
N THR A 693 -25.97 11.70 25.47
CA THR A 693 -24.73 12.23 26.04
C THR A 693 -23.88 11.12 26.65
N ALA A 694 -22.56 11.18 26.44
CA ALA A 694 -21.57 10.33 27.10
C ALA A 694 -20.41 11.16 27.66
N GLN A 695 -19.86 10.68 28.79
CA GLN A 695 -18.54 11.13 29.26
C GLN A 695 -17.53 10.06 28.93
N LEU A 696 -16.39 10.45 28.35
CA LEU A 696 -15.35 9.56 27.86
C LEU A 696 -14.00 10.02 28.38
N ALA A 697 -13.25 9.09 28.96
CA ALA A 697 -11.84 9.29 29.28
C ALA A 697 -10.98 9.43 27.98
N PRO A 698 -9.73 9.86 28.08
CA PRO A 698 -8.80 9.88 26.94
C PRO A 698 -8.73 8.51 26.25
N TYR A 699 -8.90 8.49 24.92
CA TYR A 699 -8.86 7.30 24.08
C TYR A 699 -9.91 6.21 24.39
N GLU A 700 -10.91 6.49 25.19
CA GLU A 700 -11.94 5.52 25.57
C GLU A 700 -12.91 5.22 24.42
N THR A 701 -13.32 3.96 24.34
CA THR A 701 -14.48 3.48 23.57
C THR A 701 -15.60 3.07 24.54
N CYS A 702 -16.79 3.57 24.31
CA CYS A 702 -17.99 3.24 25.10
C CYS A 702 -19.04 2.61 24.18
N ILE A 703 -19.57 1.45 24.56
CA ILE A 703 -20.66 0.76 23.86
C ILE A 703 -21.93 0.83 24.71
N ARG A 704 -23.01 1.36 24.15
CA ARG A 704 -24.31 1.56 24.84
C ARG A 704 -25.44 0.87 24.10
#